data_ad85b280e9074eee53927f9020d9baf3
#
_entry.id   ad85b280e9074eee53927f9020d9baf3
#
_cell.length_a   1.000
_cell.length_b   1.000
_cell.length_c   1.000
_cell.angle_alpha   90.00
_cell.angle_beta   90.00
_cell.angle_gamma   90.00
#
_symmetry.space_group_name_H-M   'P 1'
#
loop_
_entity.id
_entity.type
_entity.pdbx_description
1 polymer ?
#
loop_
_entity_poly.entity_id
_entity_poly.type
_entity_poly.pdbx_seq_one_letter_code
_entity_poly.pdbx_strand_id
1 'polypeptide(L)'
;MFDISTFPAADAVRRAAQLSQEDYQRLYRQSIEQPDTFWAEQAKSFLDWINPWHTVHSSDIKTGAAQWFAGGQLNVSYNCIDRHLAQRADQPAFIWEGDDPTKSDKITYRQLHQNVSRLANVLKSRGVKKGDRVCIYMPMIPEAAYAMLACTRIGAVHSVVFGGFSPDALRDRILDADCRTVITADEGVRGGKPVALKQNVDKALASCPNVSTVLVVERTGTSVNWSEGRDLKYQQALDAASDDCPPEPMDAEDPLFILYTSGSTGKPKGVLHTTGGYLLQAAMTFKYVLDYRDGEVFWCTADVGWVTGHSYIVYGPLANGATSLMFEGVPSYPDSSRFWQVIDKHQVNIFYTAPTALRALMREGHGPLENTSRASLRLLGSVGEPINPEAWDWYFNAVGEQRCPIVDTWWQTETGGIMLSPLVSAQRIKPGCATQPMFGVQPVLLDEQGKPFNGAGSGVLAIKASWPGQIRSVYGDPQRMIDTYFTPYPGYYFTGDGARRDEDGDYWITGRIDDVINVSGHRIGTAEVESALVLHDQVAEAAVVGYPHDVKGQGIYAFVTPMNGVEPSDALKKHLLELVSKEIGSFAKPELIQWAPALPKTRSGKIMRRILRKIACNELDSLGDTSTLADPSVVDGLIDKRLNR
;
A
#
# COMPACT_ATOMS: atom_id res chain seq x y z
N MET A 1 -26.34 7.95 17.89
CA MET A 1 -26.60 7.70 16.46
C MET A 1 -25.91 8.84 15.73
N PHE A 2 -24.75 8.60 15.14
CA PHE A 2 -24.05 9.63 14.40
C PHE A 2 -24.87 9.88 13.12
N ASP A 3 -25.33 11.11 12.93
CA ASP A 3 -25.87 11.53 11.64
C ASP A 3 -24.70 11.58 10.65
N ILE A 4 -24.51 10.49 9.89
CA ILE A 4 -23.38 10.36 8.98
C ILE A 4 -23.79 11.03 7.68
N SER A 5 -23.30 12.26 7.49
CA SER A 5 -23.47 12.99 6.24
C SER A 5 -22.93 12.19 5.05
N THR A 6 -23.62 12.23 3.92
CA THR A 6 -23.20 11.59 2.67
C THR A 6 -22.76 12.63 1.67
N PHE A 7 -21.70 12.31 0.92
CA PHE A 7 -21.06 13.22 -0.04
C PHE A 7 -20.98 12.55 -1.42
N PRO A 8 -22.10 12.32 -2.11
CA PRO A 8 -22.07 11.73 -3.44
C PRO A 8 -21.39 12.68 -4.43
N ALA A 9 -20.70 12.12 -5.42
CA ALA A 9 -20.21 12.91 -6.54
C ALA A 9 -21.38 13.60 -7.26
N ALA A 10 -21.09 14.73 -7.92
CA ALA A 10 -22.09 15.43 -8.74
C ALA A 10 -22.71 14.47 -9.78
N ASP A 11 -23.97 14.67 -10.12
CA ASP A 11 -24.73 13.79 -11.02
C ASP A 11 -24.04 13.58 -12.37
N ALA A 12 -23.41 14.61 -12.93
CA ALA A 12 -22.69 14.49 -14.19
C ALA A 12 -21.46 13.54 -14.04
N VAL A 13 -20.76 13.63 -12.91
CA VAL A 13 -19.60 12.76 -12.61
C VAL A 13 -20.04 11.31 -12.42
N ARG A 14 -21.13 11.10 -11.66
CA ARG A 14 -21.69 9.75 -11.45
C ARG A 14 -22.16 9.09 -12.75
N ARG A 15 -22.83 9.84 -13.63
CA ARG A 15 -23.29 9.33 -14.95
C ARG A 15 -22.14 9.04 -15.90
N ALA A 16 -21.01 9.72 -15.75
CA ALA A 16 -19.83 9.51 -16.56
C ALA A 16 -18.86 8.45 -15.98
N ALA A 17 -19.18 7.84 -14.84
CA ALA A 17 -18.34 6.82 -14.22
C ALA A 17 -18.21 5.58 -15.12
N GLN A 18 -17.04 4.91 -15.04
CA GLN A 18 -16.76 3.65 -15.76
C GLN A 18 -17.77 2.55 -15.42
N LEU A 19 -18.33 2.61 -14.22
CA LEU A 19 -19.28 1.63 -13.72
C LEU A 19 -20.46 2.35 -13.05
N SER A 20 -21.67 2.17 -13.57
CA SER A 20 -22.87 2.67 -12.91
C SER A 20 -23.18 1.85 -11.65
N GLN A 21 -23.98 2.40 -10.74
CA GLN A 21 -24.39 1.65 -9.54
C GLN A 21 -25.23 0.41 -9.90
N GLU A 22 -26.03 0.49 -10.95
CA GLU A 22 -26.82 -0.65 -11.45
C GLU A 22 -25.93 -1.73 -12.05
N ASP A 23 -24.91 -1.34 -12.83
CA ASP A 23 -23.93 -2.28 -13.37
C ASP A 23 -23.11 -2.93 -12.25
N TYR A 24 -22.70 -2.15 -11.24
CA TYR A 24 -22.02 -2.71 -10.08
C TYR A 24 -22.88 -3.80 -9.41
N GLN A 25 -24.14 -3.51 -9.11
CA GLN A 25 -25.03 -4.48 -8.46
C GLN A 25 -25.24 -5.74 -9.31
N ARG A 26 -25.41 -5.59 -10.61
CA ARG A 26 -25.55 -6.71 -11.55
C ARG A 26 -24.29 -7.55 -11.61
N LEU A 27 -23.13 -6.91 -11.80
CA LEU A 27 -21.85 -7.59 -11.92
C LEU A 27 -21.40 -8.21 -10.59
N TYR A 28 -21.65 -7.53 -9.46
CA TYR A 28 -21.36 -8.10 -8.15
C TYR A 28 -22.19 -9.37 -7.91
N ARG A 29 -23.49 -9.34 -8.20
CA ARG A 29 -24.35 -10.54 -8.11
C ARG A 29 -23.83 -11.66 -9.01
N GLN A 30 -23.50 -11.37 -10.27
CA GLN A 30 -22.93 -12.34 -11.20
C GLN A 30 -21.61 -12.93 -10.66
N SER A 31 -20.76 -12.11 -10.07
CA SER A 31 -19.47 -12.56 -9.50
C SER A 31 -19.62 -13.53 -8.33
N ILE A 32 -20.78 -13.49 -7.64
CA ILE A 32 -21.10 -14.38 -6.52
C ILE A 32 -21.86 -15.62 -6.97
N GLU A 33 -22.88 -15.45 -7.82
CA GLU A 33 -23.77 -16.53 -8.23
C GLU A 33 -23.23 -17.36 -9.41
N GLN A 34 -22.40 -16.75 -10.26
CA GLN A 34 -21.81 -17.36 -11.46
C GLN A 34 -20.32 -17.02 -11.58
N PRO A 35 -19.49 -17.34 -10.57
CA PRO A 35 -18.11 -16.87 -10.49
C PRO A 35 -17.26 -17.28 -11.70
N ASP A 36 -17.37 -18.51 -12.19
CA ASP A 36 -16.59 -18.98 -13.33
C ASP A 36 -16.90 -18.19 -14.61
N THR A 37 -18.17 -17.92 -14.87
CA THR A 37 -18.58 -17.10 -16.01
C THR A 37 -18.06 -15.68 -15.87
N PHE A 38 -18.30 -15.06 -14.72
CA PHE A 38 -17.87 -13.69 -14.45
C PHE A 38 -16.36 -13.53 -14.61
N TRP A 39 -15.57 -14.36 -13.93
CA TRP A 39 -14.12 -14.23 -13.95
C TRP A 39 -13.49 -14.59 -15.30
N ALA A 40 -14.09 -15.53 -16.04
CA ALA A 40 -13.68 -15.83 -17.42
C ALA A 40 -13.89 -14.62 -18.35
N GLU A 41 -15.01 -13.90 -18.22
CA GLU A 41 -15.30 -12.70 -18.98
C GLU A 41 -14.33 -11.55 -18.62
N GLN A 42 -14.11 -11.32 -17.31
CA GLN A 42 -13.17 -10.30 -16.86
C GLN A 42 -11.74 -10.59 -17.31
N ALA A 43 -11.29 -11.83 -17.18
CA ALA A 43 -9.94 -12.22 -17.60
C ALA A 43 -9.69 -11.99 -19.09
N LYS A 44 -10.68 -12.27 -19.94
CA LYS A 44 -10.61 -11.99 -21.39
C LYS A 44 -10.69 -10.50 -21.72
N SER A 45 -11.43 -9.74 -20.92
CA SER A 45 -11.61 -8.30 -21.15
C SER A 45 -10.38 -7.48 -20.74
N PHE A 46 -9.72 -7.87 -19.66
CA PHE A 46 -8.62 -7.10 -19.09
C PHE A 46 -7.22 -7.55 -19.51
N LEU A 47 -7.05 -8.83 -19.88
CA LEU A 47 -5.75 -9.41 -20.13
C LEU A 47 -5.69 -10.14 -21.47
N ASP A 48 -4.52 -10.06 -22.12
CA ASP A 48 -4.19 -10.87 -23.29
C ASP A 48 -3.52 -12.17 -22.83
N TRP A 49 -4.05 -13.28 -23.32
CA TRP A 49 -3.59 -14.64 -23.00
C TRP A 49 -2.91 -15.29 -24.19
N ILE A 50 -1.77 -15.92 -23.95
CA ILE A 50 -1.05 -16.73 -24.96
C ILE A 50 -1.86 -18.02 -25.21
N ASN A 51 -2.23 -18.69 -24.13
CA ASN A 51 -3.09 -19.85 -24.16
C ASN A 51 -4.23 -19.67 -23.13
N PRO A 52 -5.47 -20.04 -23.47
CA PRO A 52 -6.59 -19.97 -22.52
C PRO A 52 -6.45 -21.04 -21.43
N TRP A 53 -7.10 -20.82 -20.32
CA TRP A 53 -7.21 -21.77 -19.20
C TRP A 53 -8.24 -22.86 -19.48
N HIS A 54 -8.14 -23.98 -18.77
CA HIS A 54 -9.14 -25.05 -18.76
C HIS A 54 -10.02 -25.00 -17.50
N THR A 55 -9.58 -24.37 -16.41
CA THR A 55 -10.35 -24.22 -15.17
C THR A 55 -10.19 -22.78 -14.69
N VAL A 56 -11.32 -22.09 -14.48
CA VAL A 56 -11.31 -20.68 -14.05
C VAL A 56 -10.80 -20.55 -12.63
N HIS A 57 -11.38 -21.30 -11.70
CA HIS A 57 -10.85 -21.36 -10.33
C HIS A 57 -11.10 -22.71 -9.67
N SER A 58 -10.22 -23.04 -8.73
CA SER A 58 -10.37 -24.12 -7.76
C SER A 58 -9.82 -23.64 -6.44
N SER A 59 -10.61 -23.68 -5.39
CA SER A 59 -10.18 -23.18 -4.09
C SER A 59 -10.81 -23.95 -2.95
N ASP A 60 -10.06 -24.05 -1.85
CA ASP A 60 -10.57 -24.50 -0.55
C ASP A 60 -10.18 -23.49 0.52
N ILE A 61 -11.14 -22.68 0.92
CA ILE A 61 -10.94 -21.62 1.92
C ILE A 61 -10.56 -22.16 3.30
N LYS A 62 -10.81 -23.43 3.59
CA LYS A 62 -10.44 -24.05 4.88
C LYS A 62 -8.95 -24.30 4.99
N THR A 63 -8.32 -24.60 3.86
CA THR A 63 -6.88 -24.84 3.77
C THR A 63 -6.11 -23.66 3.21
N GLY A 64 -6.80 -22.63 2.72
CA GLY A 64 -6.21 -21.49 2.02
C GLY A 64 -5.73 -21.82 0.61
N ALA A 65 -5.95 -23.05 0.12
CA ALA A 65 -5.58 -23.43 -1.23
C ALA A 65 -6.41 -22.65 -2.26
N ALA A 66 -5.73 -22.05 -3.23
CA ALA A 66 -6.35 -21.32 -4.33
C ALA A 66 -5.55 -21.48 -5.60
N GLN A 67 -6.27 -21.73 -6.69
CA GLN A 67 -5.72 -21.79 -8.05
C GLN A 67 -6.68 -21.08 -8.99
N TRP A 68 -6.15 -20.15 -9.77
CA TRP A 68 -6.93 -19.32 -10.68
C TRP A 68 -6.38 -19.42 -12.10
N PHE A 69 -7.28 -19.63 -13.08
CA PHE A 69 -6.96 -19.74 -14.49
C PHE A 69 -5.98 -20.86 -14.81
N ALA A 70 -6.19 -22.04 -14.22
CA ALA A 70 -5.30 -23.18 -14.38
C ALA A 70 -5.13 -23.61 -15.84
N GLY A 71 -3.89 -23.77 -16.28
CA GLY A 71 -3.48 -24.07 -17.65
C GLY A 71 -3.46 -22.84 -18.57
N GLY A 72 -3.92 -21.68 -18.09
CA GLY A 72 -3.78 -20.42 -18.83
C GLY A 72 -2.34 -19.93 -18.83
N GLN A 73 -1.90 -19.36 -19.96
CA GLN A 73 -0.56 -18.78 -20.10
C GLN A 73 -0.64 -17.33 -20.57
N LEU A 74 0.16 -16.47 -19.92
CA LEU A 74 0.28 -15.05 -20.23
C LEU A 74 1.67 -14.54 -19.81
N ASN A 75 1.95 -13.28 -20.09
CA ASN A 75 3.11 -12.58 -19.56
C ASN A 75 2.70 -11.20 -19.03
N VAL A 76 3.14 -10.84 -17.82
CA VAL A 76 2.79 -9.57 -17.18
C VAL A 76 3.43 -8.40 -17.90
N SER A 77 4.72 -8.49 -18.28
CA SER A 77 5.40 -7.43 -19.03
C SER A 77 4.71 -7.17 -20.37
N TYR A 78 4.31 -8.22 -21.09
CA TYR A 78 3.53 -8.09 -22.33
C TYR A 78 2.21 -7.34 -22.10
N ASN A 79 1.47 -7.71 -21.10
CA ASN A 79 0.18 -7.09 -20.77
C ASN A 79 0.33 -5.62 -20.31
N CYS A 80 1.46 -5.26 -19.72
CA CYS A 80 1.75 -3.91 -19.28
C CYS A 80 2.36 -3.01 -20.35
N ILE A 81 3.02 -3.58 -21.37
CA ILE A 81 3.83 -2.82 -22.33
C ILE A 81 3.46 -3.16 -23.77
N ASP A 82 3.78 -4.37 -24.22
CA ASP A 82 3.81 -4.74 -25.64
C ASP A 82 2.46 -4.56 -26.32
N ARG A 83 1.37 -5.00 -25.68
CA ARG A 83 0.02 -4.90 -26.25
C ARG A 83 -0.44 -3.46 -26.50
N HIS A 84 0.20 -2.48 -25.85
CA HIS A 84 -0.14 -1.07 -25.98
C HIS A 84 0.67 -0.37 -27.09
N LEU A 85 1.77 -0.96 -27.56
CA LEU A 85 2.68 -0.31 -28.50
C LEU A 85 2.03 0.10 -29.84
N ALA A 86 1.11 -0.71 -30.33
CA ALA A 86 0.45 -0.41 -31.62
C ALA A 86 -0.35 0.91 -31.60
N GLN A 87 -0.90 1.30 -30.45
CA GLN A 87 -1.79 2.45 -30.31
C GLN A 87 -1.22 3.56 -29.42
N ARG A 88 -0.29 3.24 -28.50
CA ARG A 88 0.16 4.11 -27.42
C ARG A 88 1.69 4.21 -27.31
N ALA A 89 2.44 3.82 -28.35
CA ALA A 89 3.90 3.78 -28.29
C ALA A 89 4.54 5.10 -27.81
N ASP A 90 3.99 6.22 -28.24
CA ASP A 90 4.51 7.56 -27.93
C ASP A 90 3.78 8.25 -26.75
N GLN A 91 2.77 7.58 -26.15
CA GLN A 91 2.14 8.04 -24.93
C GLN A 91 3.09 7.81 -23.74
N PRO A 92 3.19 8.74 -22.78
CA PRO A 92 3.90 8.49 -21.54
C PRO A 92 3.28 7.30 -20.78
N ALA A 93 4.10 6.29 -20.48
CA ALA A 93 3.77 5.23 -19.54
C ALA A 93 4.05 5.71 -18.11
N PHE A 94 5.21 6.37 -17.94
CA PHE A 94 5.57 7.00 -16.68
C PHE A 94 5.89 8.49 -16.89
N ILE A 95 5.46 9.29 -15.90
CA ILE A 95 6.02 10.60 -15.63
C ILE A 95 6.83 10.45 -14.36
N TRP A 96 8.13 10.69 -14.42
CA TRP A 96 8.97 10.73 -13.23
C TRP A 96 9.15 12.16 -12.76
N GLU A 97 8.94 12.40 -11.49
CA GLU A 97 9.19 13.66 -10.82
C GLU A 97 10.23 13.44 -9.73
N GLY A 98 11.38 14.10 -9.84
CA GLY A 98 12.50 13.99 -8.91
C GLY A 98 12.22 14.64 -7.56
N ASP A 99 13.08 14.36 -6.58
CA ASP A 99 13.12 15.07 -5.30
C ASP A 99 13.39 16.58 -5.53
N ASP A 100 14.31 16.91 -6.42
CA ASP A 100 14.52 18.27 -6.95
C ASP A 100 13.36 18.65 -7.90
N PRO A 101 12.58 19.71 -7.61
CA PRO A 101 11.44 20.15 -8.44
C PRO A 101 11.79 20.51 -9.88
N THR A 102 13.06 20.79 -10.15
CA THR A 102 13.53 21.10 -11.51
C THR A 102 13.79 19.85 -12.36
N LYS A 103 13.76 18.67 -11.75
CA LYS A 103 14.06 17.39 -12.40
C LYS A 103 12.77 16.58 -12.60
N SER A 104 12.46 16.33 -13.85
CA SER A 104 11.36 15.42 -14.23
C SER A 104 11.64 14.84 -15.62
N ASP A 105 11.06 13.70 -15.92
CA ASP A 105 11.15 13.05 -17.21
C ASP A 105 9.83 12.37 -17.58
N LYS A 106 9.63 12.13 -18.89
CA LYS A 106 8.49 11.40 -19.43
C LYS A 106 9.01 10.20 -20.21
N ILE A 107 8.64 9.02 -19.77
CA ILE A 107 9.04 7.75 -20.39
C ILE A 107 7.84 7.21 -21.17
N THR A 108 7.97 7.16 -22.49
CA THR A 108 6.93 6.60 -23.37
C THR A 108 6.86 5.08 -23.26
N TYR A 109 5.73 4.48 -23.69
CA TYR A 109 5.60 3.02 -23.78
C TYR A 109 6.70 2.38 -24.66
N ARG A 110 7.10 3.06 -25.74
CA ARG A 110 8.22 2.64 -26.59
C ARG A 110 9.54 2.62 -25.82
N GLN A 111 9.86 3.69 -25.12
CA GLN A 111 11.09 3.77 -24.32
C GLN A 111 11.06 2.75 -23.15
N LEU A 112 9.90 2.59 -22.52
CA LEU A 112 9.71 1.56 -21.50
C LEU A 112 9.99 0.16 -22.05
N HIS A 113 9.44 -0.17 -23.22
CA HIS A 113 9.69 -1.45 -23.90
C HIS A 113 11.19 -1.67 -24.15
N GLN A 114 11.88 -0.67 -24.69
CA GLN A 114 13.32 -0.75 -24.99
C GLN A 114 14.16 -0.97 -23.73
N ASN A 115 13.92 -0.18 -22.68
CA ASN A 115 14.67 -0.28 -21.43
C ASN A 115 14.42 -1.60 -20.71
N VAL A 116 13.15 -2.04 -20.64
CA VAL A 116 12.77 -3.32 -20.03
C VAL A 116 13.36 -4.50 -20.78
N SER A 117 13.31 -4.50 -22.12
CA SER A 117 13.88 -5.56 -22.95
C SER A 117 15.40 -5.65 -22.81
N ARG A 118 16.10 -4.51 -22.83
CA ARG A 118 17.56 -4.48 -22.60
C ARG A 118 17.92 -5.00 -21.22
N LEU A 119 17.25 -4.53 -20.16
CA LEU A 119 17.50 -5.00 -18.81
C LEU A 119 17.21 -6.51 -18.65
N ALA A 120 16.12 -6.99 -19.28
CA ALA A 120 15.79 -8.41 -19.31
C ALA A 120 16.91 -9.25 -19.96
N ASN A 121 17.47 -8.77 -21.08
CA ASN A 121 18.62 -9.41 -21.74
C ASN A 121 19.89 -9.35 -20.88
N VAL A 122 20.14 -8.25 -20.17
CA VAL A 122 21.25 -8.18 -19.19
C VAL A 122 21.07 -9.24 -18.11
N LEU A 123 19.88 -9.37 -17.52
CA LEU A 123 19.60 -10.38 -16.49
C LEU A 123 19.84 -11.81 -17.05
N LYS A 124 19.35 -12.11 -18.25
CA LYS A 124 19.59 -13.39 -18.93
C LYS A 124 21.09 -13.65 -19.14
N SER A 125 21.86 -12.65 -19.56
CA SER A 125 23.32 -12.77 -19.77
C SER A 125 24.08 -13.06 -18.47
N ARG A 126 23.49 -12.69 -17.32
CA ARG A 126 24.02 -12.98 -15.98
C ARG A 126 23.47 -14.28 -15.40
N GLY A 127 22.78 -15.08 -16.20
CA GLY A 127 22.31 -16.41 -15.85
C GLY A 127 20.96 -16.45 -15.12
N VAL A 128 20.24 -15.31 -15.03
CA VAL A 128 18.89 -15.27 -14.45
C VAL A 128 17.91 -16.01 -15.37
N LYS A 129 17.16 -16.93 -14.81
CA LYS A 129 16.19 -17.80 -15.49
C LYS A 129 14.81 -17.67 -14.85
N LYS A 130 13.80 -18.20 -15.55
CA LYS A 130 12.44 -18.39 -15.01
C LYS A 130 12.50 -19.03 -13.62
N GLY A 131 11.80 -18.41 -12.66
CA GLY A 131 11.74 -18.85 -11.26
C GLY A 131 12.91 -18.38 -10.37
N ASP A 132 13.98 -17.80 -10.92
CA ASP A 132 15.04 -17.19 -10.11
C ASP A 132 14.54 -15.90 -9.43
N ARG A 133 15.06 -15.61 -8.24
CA ARG A 133 14.70 -14.41 -7.47
C ARG A 133 15.72 -13.30 -7.70
N VAL A 134 15.22 -12.12 -7.94
CA VAL A 134 16.00 -10.89 -8.11
C VAL A 134 15.59 -9.87 -7.04
N CYS A 135 16.54 -9.43 -6.24
CA CYS A 135 16.32 -8.37 -5.25
C CYS A 135 16.44 -6.99 -5.92
N ILE A 136 15.46 -6.13 -5.69
CA ILE A 136 15.42 -4.75 -6.16
C ILE A 136 15.44 -3.82 -4.96
N TYR A 137 16.54 -3.08 -4.76
CA TYR A 137 16.74 -2.13 -3.67
C TYR A 137 17.09 -0.77 -4.25
N MET A 138 16.05 -0.02 -4.62
CA MET A 138 16.11 1.14 -5.49
C MET A 138 15.37 2.35 -4.88
N PRO A 139 15.75 3.59 -5.25
CA PRO A 139 14.90 4.75 -5.00
C PRO A 139 13.74 4.75 -5.99
N MET A 140 12.79 5.70 -5.82
CA MET A 140 11.64 5.87 -6.72
C MET A 140 12.03 6.55 -8.04
N ILE A 141 12.80 5.81 -8.85
CA ILE A 141 13.23 6.20 -10.21
C ILE A 141 12.69 5.19 -11.23
N PRO A 142 12.58 5.56 -12.52
CA PRO A 142 12.01 4.68 -13.54
C PRO A 142 12.66 3.30 -13.63
N GLU A 143 13.96 3.21 -13.35
CA GLU A 143 14.74 1.98 -13.35
C GLU A 143 14.22 0.94 -12.35
N ALA A 144 13.58 1.38 -11.26
CA ALA A 144 12.92 0.46 -10.33
C ALA A 144 11.74 -0.27 -11.00
N ALA A 145 10.91 0.45 -11.76
CA ALA A 145 9.83 -0.16 -12.54
C ALA A 145 10.37 -1.01 -13.70
N TYR A 146 11.44 -0.56 -14.37
CA TYR A 146 12.09 -1.37 -15.41
C TYR A 146 12.57 -2.70 -14.85
N ALA A 147 13.16 -2.70 -13.66
CA ALA A 147 13.64 -3.91 -13.00
C ALA A 147 12.49 -4.90 -12.68
N MET A 148 11.37 -4.40 -12.15
CA MET A 148 10.17 -5.21 -11.90
C MET A 148 9.66 -5.84 -13.20
N LEU A 149 9.48 -5.05 -14.24
CA LEU A 149 8.95 -5.48 -15.53
C LEU A 149 9.93 -6.38 -16.32
N ALA A 150 11.24 -6.16 -16.19
CA ALA A 150 12.25 -7.03 -16.79
C ALA A 150 12.25 -8.43 -16.16
N CYS A 151 12.10 -8.51 -14.84
CA CYS A 151 11.94 -9.79 -14.15
C CYS A 151 10.70 -10.53 -14.65
N THR A 152 9.55 -9.86 -14.72
CA THR A 152 8.31 -10.50 -15.19
C THR A 152 8.38 -10.89 -16.66
N ARG A 153 9.17 -10.15 -17.46
CA ARG A 153 9.36 -10.46 -18.90
C ARG A 153 10.03 -11.82 -19.11
N ILE A 154 11.00 -12.17 -18.30
CA ILE A 154 11.76 -13.43 -18.39
C ILE A 154 11.30 -14.51 -17.41
N GLY A 155 10.22 -14.26 -16.69
CA GLY A 155 9.67 -15.19 -15.69
C GLY A 155 10.48 -15.29 -14.40
N ALA A 156 11.38 -14.34 -14.12
CA ALA A 156 12.03 -14.22 -12.82
C ALA A 156 11.08 -13.62 -11.79
N VAL A 157 11.28 -13.98 -10.52
CA VAL A 157 10.49 -13.52 -9.38
C VAL A 157 11.20 -12.34 -8.74
N HIS A 158 10.61 -11.15 -8.76
CA HIS A 158 11.23 -10.03 -8.09
C HIS A 158 10.87 -9.95 -6.61
N SER A 159 11.82 -9.47 -5.81
CA SER A 159 11.65 -9.12 -4.40
C SER A 159 12.11 -7.67 -4.23
N VAL A 160 11.15 -6.75 -4.23
CA VAL A 160 11.45 -5.34 -4.01
C VAL A 160 11.59 -5.08 -2.52
N VAL A 161 12.71 -4.48 -2.15
CA VAL A 161 13.01 -4.04 -0.80
C VAL A 161 13.03 -2.52 -0.76
N PHE A 162 12.26 -1.94 0.15
CA PHE A 162 12.17 -0.50 0.28
C PHE A 162 13.56 0.13 0.49
N GLY A 163 13.94 1.11 -0.34
CA GLY A 163 15.27 1.74 -0.34
C GLY A 163 15.67 2.44 0.96
N GLY A 164 14.72 2.59 1.85
CA GLY A 164 14.96 3.11 3.17
C GLY A 164 15.26 2.06 4.26
N PHE A 165 15.21 0.76 3.97
CA PHE A 165 15.52 -0.27 4.96
C PHE A 165 17.04 -0.34 5.24
N SER A 166 17.36 -0.81 6.46
CA SER A 166 18.73 -1.01 6.91
C SER A 166 19.43 -2.14 6.14
N PRO A 167 20.78 -2.18 6.17
CA PRO A 167 21.54 -3.30 5.61
C PRO A 167 21.11 -4.66 6.15
N ASP A 168 20.79 -4.77 7.44
CA ASP A 168 20.34 -6.02 8.06
C ASP A 168 18.98 -6.47 7.51
N ALA A 169 18.03 -5.53 7.40
CA ALA A 169 16.73 -5.83 6.81
C ALA A 169 16.83 -6.26 5.34
N LEU A 170 17.76 -5.67 4.58
CA LEU A 170 18.06 -6.06 3.21
C LEU A 170 18.70 -7.45 3.15
N ARG A 171 19.73 -7.71 3.98
CA ARG A 171 20.41 -9.01 4.09
C ARG A 171 19.42 -10.14 4.33
N ASP A 172 18.55 -9.97 5.33
CA ASP A 172 17.61 -11.02 5.74
C ASP A 172 16.65 -11.38 4.61
N ARG A 173 16.22 -10.42 3.79
CA ARG A 173 15.35 -10.65 2.63
C ARG A 173 16.09 -11.31 1.48
N ILE A 174 17.34 -10.93 1.22
CA ILE A 174 18.19 -11.57 0.21
C ILE A 174 18.42 -13.04 0.55
N LEU A 175 18.73 -13.33 1.82
CA LEU A 175 18.96 -14.70 2.29
C LEU A 175 17.69 -15.55 2.27
N ASP A 176 16.57 -15.02 2.77
CA ASP A 176 15.29 -15.74 2.82
C ASP A 176 14.77 -16.09 1.42
N ALA A 177 14.89 -15.15 0.46
CA ALA A 177 14.49 -15.38 -0.93
C ALA A 177 15.56 -16.10 -1.77
N ASP A 178 16.75 -16.37 -1.24
CA ASP A 178 17.92 -16.87 -2.00
C ASP A 178 18.14 -16.06 -3.30
N CYS A 179 18.20 -14.74 -3.20
CA CYS A 179 18.48 -13.87 -4.33
C CYS A 179 19.97 -13.93 -4.69
N ARG A 180 20.28 -14.14 -5.97
CA ARG A 180 21.66 -14.16 -6.49
C ARG A 180 22.01 -12.90 -7.29
N THR A 181 21.01 -12.08 -7.59
CA THR A 181 21.14 -10.82 -8.31
C THR A 181 20.47 -9.72 -7.50
N VAL A 182 21.16 -8.58 -7.40
CA VAL A 182 20.66 -7.36 -6.76
C VAL A 182 20.72 -6.21 -7.78
N ILE A 183 19.66 -5.43 -7.85
CA ILE A 183 19.60 -4.19 -8.63
C ILE A 183 19.47 -3.04 -7.65
N THR A 184 20.38 -2.07 -7.71
CA THR A 184 20.42 -0.92 -6.80
C THR A 184 20.92 0.34 -7.52
N ALA A 185 21.02 1.45 -6.79
CA ALA A 185 21.66 2.68 -7.25
C ALA A 185 22.85 3.04 -6.37
N ASP A 186 23.71 3.92 -6.87
CA ASP A 186 24.79 4.51 -6.06
C ASP A 186 24.21 5.13 -4.79
N GLU A 187 23.29 6.09 -4.96
CA GLU A 187 22.50 6.73 -3.92
C GLU A 187 21.06 6.97 -4.38
N GLY A 188 20.16 7.20 -3.44
CA GLY A 188 18.89 7.86 -3.66
C GLY A 188 18.93 9.29 -3.13
N VAL A 189 17.93 10.09 -3.47
CA VAL A 189 17.73 11.44 -2.90
C VAL A 189 16.34 11.51 -2.30
N ARG A 190 16.23 11.97 -1.05
CA ARG A 190 14.95 12.06 -0.37
C ARG A 190 14.91 13.26 0.58
N GLY A 191 14.04 14.23 0.28
CA GLY A 191 13.94 15.46 1.05
C GLY A 191 15.26 16.27 1.06
N GLY A 192 15.94 16.34 -0.08
CA GLY A 192 17.24 17.01 -0.24
C GLY A 192 18.42 16.25 0.37
N LYS A 193 18.22 15.05 0.90
CA LYS A 193 19.29 14.27 1.57
C LYS A 193 19.63 13.01 0.77
N PRO A 194 20.93 12.66 0.65
CA PRO A 194 21.35 11.43 0.01
C PRO A 194 20.99 10.20 0.88
N VAL A 195 20.67 9.09 0.23
CA VAL A 195 20.48 7.78 0.85
C VAL A 195 21.50 6.82 0.22
N ALA A 196 22.46 6.35 1.00
CA ALA A 196 23.61 5.57 0.54
C ALA A 196 23.25 4.11 0.21
N LEU A 197 22.54 3.88 -0.91
CA LEU A 197 21.99 2.57 -1.27
C LEU A 197 23.07 1.52 -1.54
N LYS A 198 24.04 1.82 -2.40
CA LYS A 198 25.14 0.89 -2.72
C LYS A 198 25.95 0.53 -1.48
N GLN A 199 26.20 1.48 -0.59
CA GLN A 199 26.90 1.23 0.67
C GLN A 199 26.10 0.27 1.57
N ASN A 200 24.77 0.42 1.63
CA ASN A 200 23.89 -0.49 2.36
C ASN A 200 23.89 -1.90 1.74
N VAL A 201 23.88 -1.99 0.41
CA VAL A 201 24.01 -3.25 -0.31
C VAL A 201 25.35 -3.94 0.04
N ASP A 202 26.46 -3.23 -0.01
CA ASP A 202 27.78 -3.80 0.30
C ASP A 202 27.86 -4.34 1.74
N LYS A 203 27.26 -3.62 2.71
CA LYS A 203 27.15 -4.11 4.09
C LYS A 203 26.30 -5.37 4.19
N ALA A 204 25.15 -5.41 3.52
CA ALA A 204 24.28 -6.57 3.51
C ALA A 204 24.96 -7.80 2.88
N LEU A 205 25.66 -7.58 1.77
CA LEU A 205 26.31 -8.65 0.99
C LEU A 205 27.53 -9.26 1.66
N ALA A 206 28.11 -8.64 2.69
CA ALA A 206 29.14 -9.24 3.50
C ALA A 206 28.73 -10.61 4.10
N SER A 207 27.42 -10.83 4.27
CA SER A 207 26.82 -12.08 4.77
C SER A 207 26.00 -12.84 3.72
N CYS A 208 26.03 -12.44 2.45
CA CYS A 208 25.25 -13.04 1.36
C CYS A 208 26.16 -13.58 0.25
N PRO A 209 26.92 -14.67 0.50
CA PRO A 209 27.96 -15.15 -0.42
C PRO A 209 27.43 -15.65 -1.76
N ASN A 210 26.13 -15.95 -1.87
CA ASN A 210 25.51 -16.43 -3.11
C ASN A 210 25.21 -15.33 -4.13
N VAL A 211 25.30 -14.06 -3.73
CA VAL A 211 25.04 -12.93 -4.66
C VAL A 211 26.24 -12.78 -5.60
N SER A 212 26.02 -13.06 -6.86
CA SER A 212 27.05 -13.03 -7.91
C SER A 212 26.96 -11.82 -8.84
N THR A 213 25.86 -11.07 -8.81
CA THR A 213 25.61 -9.94 -9.69
C THR A 213 24.96 -8.79 -8.93
N VAL A 214 25.53 -7.59 -9.06
CA VAL A 214 24.97 -6.34 -8.57
C VAL A 214 24.95 -5.33 -9.70
N LEU A 215 23.75 -4.93 -10.16
CA LEU A 215 23.58 -3.85 -11.14
C LEU A 215 23.42 -2.53 -10.39
N VAL A 216 24.25 -1.55 -10.71
CA VAL A 216 24.29 -0.25 -10.03
C VAL A 216 23.91 0.87 -10.99
N VAL A 217 22.79 1.52 -10.72
CA VAL A 217 22.37 2.74 -11.42
C VAL A 217 23.16 3.93 -10.86
N GLU A 218 23.72 4.73 -11.75
CA GLU A 218 24.38 6.00 -11.40
C GLU A 218 23.31 7.10 -11.30
N ARG A 219 22.73 7.28 -10.10
CA ARG A 219 21.67 8.27 -9.85
C ARG A 219 22.21 9.64 -9.47
N THR A 220 23.23 9.69 -8.61
CA THR A 220 23.85 10.93 -8.14
C THR A 220 25.26 11.12 -8.70
N GLY A 221 25.89 10.07 -9.18
CA GLY A 221 27.28 10.09 -9.63
C GLY A 221 28.27 10.06 -8.47
N THR A 222 27.82 9.72 -7.25
CA THR A 222 28.74 9.61 -6.11
C THR A 222 29.67 8.41 -6.26
N SER A 223 30.89 8.55 -5.74
CA SER A 223 31.84 7.44 -5.74
C SER A 223 31.42 6.37 -4.76
N VAL A 224 31.34 5.13 -5.22
CA VAL A 224 30.96 3.96 -4.41
C VAL A 224 32.02 2.88 -4.48
N ASN A 225 32.07 2.01 -3.46
CA ASN A 225 32.89 0.82 -3.49
C ASN A 225 32.47 -0.10 -4.64
N TRP A 226 33.46 -0.75 -5.27
CA TRP A 226 33.24 -1.58 -6.44
C TRP A 226 33.90 -2.95 -6.26
N SER A 227 33.15 -4.01 -6.51
CA SER A 227 33.65 -5.40 -6.51
C SER A 227 33.72 -5.90 -7.94
N GLU A 228 34.93 -6.02 -8.47
CA GLU A 228 35.18 -6.53 -9.81
C GLU A 228 34.56 -7.94 -10.02
N GLY A 229 33.96 -8.14 -11.18
CA GLY A 229 33.30 -9.38 -11.55
C GLY A 229 31.88 -9.54 -11.02
N ARG A 230 31.53 -8.89 -9.90
CA ARG A 230 30.19 -8.89 -9.30
C ARG A 230 29.38 -7.65 -9.73
N ASP A 231 29.98 -6.46 -9.59
CA ASP A 231 29.31 -5.18 -9.76
C ASP A 231 29.36 -4.75 -11.24
N LEU A 232 28.23 -4.28 -11.77
CA LEU A 232 28.06 -3.83 -13.14
C LEU A 232 27.47 -2.43 -13.16
N LYS A 233 28.01 -1.56 -14.02
CA LYS A 233 27.40 -0.28 -14.32
C LYS A 233 26.12 -0.53 -15.13
N TYR A 234 24.98 -0.14 -14.57
CA TYR A 234 23.66 -0.40 -15.14
C TYR A 234 23.55 0.11 -16.58
N GLN A 235 23.82 1.39 -16.81
CA GLN A 235 23.67 1.99 -18.14
C GLN A 235 24.60 1.35 -19.17
N GLN A 236 25.85 1.11 -18.80
CA GLN A 236 26.81 0.45 -19.70
C GLN A 236 26.36 -0.97 -20.08
N ALA A 237 25.77 -1.70 -19.15
CA ALA A 237 25.25 -3.04 -19.43
C ALA A 237 24.03 -2.98 -20.37
N LEU A 238 23.13 -2.00 -20.18
CA LEU A 238 21.98 -1.80 -21.07
C LEU A 238 22.39 -1.40 -22.48
N ASP A 239 23.37 -0.50 -22.62
CA ASP A 239 23.84 -0.01 -23.92
C ASP A 239 24.44 -1.14 -24.79
N ALA A 240 25.00 -2.15 -24.15
CA ALA A 240 25.54 -3.35 -24.81
C ALA A 240 24.47 -4.42 -25.10
N ALA A 241 23.26 -4.29 -24.60
CA ALA A 241 22.20 -5.29 -24.73
C ALA A 241 21.21 -4.96 -25.85
N SER A 242 20.69 -6.00 -26.50
CA SER A 242 19.59 -5.88 -27.47
C SER A 242 18.30 -5.41 -26.79
N ASP A 243 17.51 -4.60 -27.47
CA ASP A 243 16.15 -4.22 -27.10
C ASP A 243 15.08 -5.19 -27.62
N ASP A 244 15.48 -6.29 -28.22
CA ASP A 244 14.62 -7.42 -28.57
C ASP A 244 14.75 -8.53 -27.53
N CYS A 245 13.71 -8.71 -26.73
CA CYS A 245 13.59 -9.76 -25.71
C CYS A 245 12.16 -10.30 -25.68
N PRO A 246 11.85 -11.40 -26.39
CA PRO A 246 10.52 -12.00 -26.36
C PRO A 246 10.06 -12.31 -24.94
N PRO A 247 8.80 -12.02 -24.58
CA PRO A 247 8.27 -12.32 -23.25
C PRO A 247 8.11 -13.83 -23.05
N GLU A 248 8.55 -14.33 -21.90
CA GLU A 248 8.43 -15.73 -21.50
C GLU A 248 6.97 -16.12 -21.28
N PRO A 249 6.45 -17.21 -21.88
CA PRO A 249 5.14 -17.75 -21.52
C PRO A 249 5.13 -18.22 -20.06
N MET A 250 4.25 -17.62 -19.25
CA MET A 250 4.11 -17.93 -17.84
C MET A 250 2.75 -18.58 -17.59
N ASP A 251 2.72 -19.64 -16.80
CA ASP A 251 1.46 -20.15 -16.30
C ASP A 251 0.80 -19.13 -15.35
N ALA A 252 -0.52 -19.09 -15.33
CA ALA A 252 -1.27 -18.14 -14.50
C ALA A 252 -0.91 -18.26 -13.00
N GLU A 253 -0.50 -19.44 -12.54
CA GLU A 253 -0.08 -19.70 -11.16
C GLU A 253 1.45 -19.69 -10.96
N ASP A 254 2.24 -19.37 -11.98
CA ASP A 254 3.67 -19.15 -11.80
C ASP A 254 3.91 -17.96 -10.85
N PRO A 255 4.88 -18.04 -9.93
CA PRO A 255 5.25 -16.96 -9.04
C PRO A 255 5.60 -15.67 -9.80
N LEU A 256 5.08 -14.54 -9.33
CA LEU A 256 5.32 -13.21 -9.89
C LEU A 256 6.30 -12.41 -9.04
N PHE A 257 5.99 -12.27 -7.76
CA PHE A 257 6.84 -11.56 -6.83
C PHE A 257 6.69 -12.06 -5.39
N ILE A 258 7.70 -11.73 -4.59
CA ILE A 258 7.73 -11.91 -3.14
C ILE A 258 7.82 -10.51 -2.51
N LEU A 259 6.87 -10.18 -1.64
CA LEU A 259 6.91 -8.92 -0.90
C LEU A 259 6.85 -9.17 0.59
N TYR A 260 7.89 -8.71 1.30
CA TYR A 260 8.02 -8.93 2.73
C TYR A 260 7.20 -7.93 3.54
N THR A 261 6.35 -8.46 4.41
CA THR A 261 5.57 -7.69 5.39
C THR A 261 6.08 -7.94 6.81
N SER A 262 5.88 -6.96 7.70
CA SER A 262 6.17 -7.14 9.12
C SER A 262 5.20 -8.17 9.73
N GLY A 263 5.75 -9.23 10.32
CA GLY A 263 4.95 -10.22 11.04
C GLY A 263 4.76 -9.85 12.52
N SER A 264 3.67 -10.31 13.14
CA SER A 264 3.45 -10.21 14.59
C SER A 264 4.53 -10.92 15.40
N THR A 265 5.20 -11.90 14.82
CA THR A 265 6.27 -12.70 15.44
C THR A 265 7.69 -12.12 15.26
N GLY A 266 7.82 -10.93 14.69
CA GLY A 266 9.12 -10.26 14.49
C GLY A 266 9.88 -10.63 13.21
N LYS A 267 9.77 -11.88 12.71
CA LYS A 267 10.38 -12.26 11.42
C LYS A 267 9.48 -11.84 10.26
N PRO A 268 9.98 -11.12 9.24
CA PRO A 268 9.20 -10.76 8.06
C PRO A 268 8.61 -11.98 7.35
N LYS A 269 7.43 -11.82 6.74
CA LYS A 269 6.76 -12.84 5.90
C LYS A 269 6.92 -12.46 4.44
N GLY A 270 7.46 -13.32 3.62
CA GLY A 270 7.52 -13.16 2.17
C GLY A 270 6.17 -13.54 1.55
N VAL A 271 5.28 -12.57 1.35
CA VAL A 271 4.00 -12.77 0.68
C VAL A 271 4.25 -13.07 -0.80
N LEU A 272 3.79 -14.24 -1.26
CA LEU A 272 3.94 -14.70 -2.63
C LEU A 272 2.65 -14.48 -3.41
N HIS A 273 2.74 -13.74 -4.51
CA HIS A 273 1.68 -13.61 -5.51
C HIS A 273 2.03 -14.29 -6.83
N THR A 274 1.01 -14.76 -7.53
CA THR A 274 1.12 -15.41 -8.84
C THR A 274 0.66 -14.50 -9.97
N THR A 275 0.92 -14.91 -11.20
CA THR A 275 0.92 -14.08 -12.40
C THR A 275 -0.48 -13.60 -12.83
N GLY A 276 -1.40 -14.54 -13.11
CA GLY A 276 -2.66 -14.20 -13.79
C GLY A 276 -3.70 -13.55 -12.87
N GLY A 277 -3.99 -14.18 -11.73
CA GLY A 277 -5.02 -13.71 -10.83
C GLY A 277 -4.70 -12.34 -10.19
N TYR A 278 -3.45 -12.14 -9.78
CA TYR A 278 -3.00 -10.86 -9.24
C TYR A 278 -3.12 -9.73 -10.27
N LEU A 279 -2.63 -9.94 -11.51
CA LEU A 279 -2.67 -8.91 -12.54
C LEU A 279 -4.11 -8.53 -12.90
N LEU A 280 -5.01 -9.53 -13.01
CA LEU A 280 -6.43 -9.28 -13.25
C LEU A 280 -7.04 -8.41 -12.16
N GLN A 281 -6.80 -8.72 -10.90
CA GLN A 281 -7.34 -7.95 -9.77
C GLN A 281 -6.82 -6.52 -9.78
N ALA A 282 -5.52 -6.32 -9.95
CA ALA A 282 -4.92 -5.00 -9.99
C ALA A 282 -5.45 -4.16 -11.16
N ALA A 283 -5.53 -4.75 -12.35
CA ALA A 283 -6.01 -4.07 -13.56
C ALA A 283 -7.50 -3.69 -13.44
N MET A 284 -8.34 -4.63 -13.00
CA MET A 284 -9.79 -4.42 -12.86
C MET A 284 -10.12 -3.37 -11.80
N THR A 285 -9.50 -3.46 -10.62
CA THR A 285 -9.77 -2.51 -9.53
C THR A 285 -9.20 -1.13 -9.82
N PHE A 286 -8.06 -1.03 -10.49
CA PHE A 286 -7.55 0.24 -10.99
C PHE A 286 -8.58 0.92 -11.92
N LYS A 287 -9.12 0.21 -12.88
CA LYS A 287 -10.10 0.77 -13.81
C LYS A 287 -11.40 1.19 -13.14
N TYR A 288 -11.97 0.33 -12.31
CA TYR A 288 -13.32 0.54 -11.78
C TYR A 288 -13.35 1.38 -10.50
N VAL A 289 -12.43 1.17 -9.56
CA VAL A 289 -12.41 1.94 -8.32
C VAL A 289 -11.83 3.33 -8.54
N LEU A 290 -10.71 3.41 -9.23
CA LEU A 290 -10.06 4.69 -9.54
C LEU A 290 -10.67 5.36 -10.79
N ASP A 291 -11.72 4.77 -11.36
CA ASP A 291 -12.50 5.31 -12.47
C ASP A 291 -11.62 5.86 -13.61
N TYR A 292 -10.52 5.16 -13.90
CA TYR A 292 -9.52 5.62 -14.85
C TYR A 292 -10.09 5.77 -16.26
N ARG A 293 -9.79 6.87 -16.91
CA ARG A 293 -10.16 7.19 -18.29
C ARG A 293 -8.91 7.40 -19.14
N ASP A 294 -8.99 6.99 -20.39
CA ASP A 294 -7.88 7.14 -21.33
C ASP A 294 -7.41 8.60 -21.41
N GLY A 295 -6.09 8.79 -21.37
CA GLY A 295 -5.44 10.09 -21.42
C GLY A 295 -5.30 10.81 -20.08
N GLU A 296 -5.85 10.28 -19.00
CA GLU A 296 -5.67 10.84 -17.65
C GLU A 296 -4.30 10.50 -17.08
N VAL A 297 -3.79 11.39 -16.23
CA VAL A 297 -2.60 11.16 -15.42
C VAL A 297 -3.02 10.70 -14.03
N PHE A 298 -2.57 9.52 -13.67
CA PHE A 298 -2.76 8.93 -12.35
C PHE A 298 -1.51 9.08 -11.50
N TRP A 299 -1.67 9.50 -10.25
CA TRP A 299 -0.59 9.58 -9.29
C TRP A 299 -0.92 8.86 -7.99
N CYS A 300 -0.14 7.83 -7.69
CA CYS A 300 -0.09 7.17 -6.40
C CYS A 300 1.20 7.59 -5.68
N THR A 301 1.09 8.10 -4.45
CA THR A 301 2.25 8.58 -3.68
C THR A 301 2.99 7.49 -2.92
N ALA A 302 2.62 6.23 -3.10
CA ALA A 302 3.30 5.10 -2.49
C ALA A 302 4.70 4.89 -3.11
N ASP A 303 5.46 4.01 -2.47
CA ASP A 303 6.76 3.52 -2.97
C ASP A 303 6.59 2.10 -3.53
N VAL A 304 7.36 1.75 -4.56
CA VAL A 304 7.36 0.38 -5.13
C VAL A 304 7.84 -0.70 -4.15
N GLY A 305 8.49 -0.31 -3.06
CA GLY A 305 8.81 -1.21 -1.95
C GLY A 305 7.58 -1.71 -1.15
N TRP A 306 6.38 -1.22 -1.46
CA TRP A 306 5.12 -1.63 -0.86
C TRP A 306 4.16 -2.17 -1.92
N VAL A 307 3.19 -3.00 -1.48
CA VAL A 307 2.22 -3.59 -2.42
C VAL A 307 1.41 -2.51 -3.16
N THR A 308 1.16 -1.37 -2.54
CA THR A 308 0.45 -0.26 -3.19
C THR A 308 1.22 0.25 -4.42
N GLY A 309 2.55 0.32 -4.33
CA GLY A 309 3.39 0.66 -5.47
C GLY A 309 3.38 -0.41 -6.57
N HIS A 310 3.41 -1.69 -6.19
CA HIS A 310 3.26 -2.80 -7.15
C HIS A 310 1.94 -2.69 -7.91
N SER A 311 0.84 -2.69 -7.18
CA SER A 311 -0.50 -2.80 -7.76
C SER A 311 -0.97 -1.51 -8.44
N TYR A 312 -0.60 -0.32 -7.90
CA TYR A 312 -1.18 0.96 -8.35
C TYR A 312 -0.15 2.04 -8.73
N ILE A 313 1.14 1.71 -8.88
CA ILE A 313 2.09 2.53 -9.66
C ILE A 313 2.46 1.79 -10.93
N VAL A 314 2.74 0.48 -10.83
CA VAL A 314 3.28 -0.31 -11.95
C VAL A 314 2.20 -1.13 -12.64
N TYR A 315 1.70 -2.20 -12.01
CA TYR A 315 0.95 -3.23 -12.72
C TYR A 315 -0.47 -2.83 -13.13
N GLY A 316 -1.28 -2.32 -12.22
CA GLY A 316 -2.66 -1.91 -12.50
C GLY A 316 -2.76 -0.80 -13.54
N PRO A 317 -2.03 0.33 -13.38
CA PRO A 317 -2.01 1.40 -14.37
C PRO A 317 -1.51 0.94 -15.74
N LEU A 318 -0.36 0.27 -15.82
CA LEU A 318 0.23 -0.14 -17.08
C LEU A 318 -0.60 -1.21 -17.80
N ALA A 319 -1.20 -2.14 -17.08
CA ALA A 319 -2.14 -3.10 -17.68
C ALA A 319 -3.34 -2.41 -18.34
N ASN A 320 -3.71 -1.20 -17.92
CA ASN A 320 -4.75 -0.38 -18.54
C ASN A 320 -4.22 0.61 -19.59
N GLY A 321 -2.93 0.59 -19.92
CA GLY A 321 -2.33 1.56 -20.86
C GLY A 321 -2.34 3.00 -20.33
N ALA A 322 -2.32 3.18 -19.01
CA ALA A 322 -2.39 4.47 -18.34
C ALA A 322 -1.04 5.20 -18.31
N THR A 323 -1.10 6.50 -18.00
CA THR A 323 0.07 7.29 -17.61
C THR A 323 0.13 7.34 -16.09
N SER A 324 1.17 6.75 -15.49
CA SER A 324 1.40 6.68 -14.05
C SER A 324 2.53 7.64 -13.64
N LEU A 325 2.32 8.45 -12.61
CA LEU A 325 3.35 9.35 -12.10
C LEU A 325 4.12 8.67 -10.96
N MET A 326 5.44 8.65 -11.08
CA MET A 326 6.39 8.17 -10.07
C MET A 326 7.06 9.38 -9.43
N PHE A 327 7.01 9.47 -8.10
CA PHE A 327 7.56 10.58 -7.34
C PHE A 327 8.69 10.11 -6.42
N GLU A 328 9.90 10.63 -6.63
CA GLU A 328 11.07 10.30 -5.81
C GLU A 328 11.10 11.08 -4.48
N GLY A 329 10.45 12.23 -4.42
CA GLY A 329 10.52 13.17 -3.32
C GLY A 329 9.66 12.82 -2.09
N VAL A 330 9.49 13.84 -1.25
CA VAL A 330 8.63 13.80 -0.07
C VAL A 330 7.64 14.98 -0.11
N PRO A 331 6.49 14.90 0.60
CA PRO A 331 5.44 15.92 0.51
C PRO A 331 5.85 17.30 1.04
N SER A 332 6.89 17.36 1.88
CA SER A 332 7.36 18.58 2.57
C SER A 332 8.66 19.16 2.04
N TYR A 333 9.19 18.70 0.90
CA TYR A 333 10.44 19.21 0.33
C TYR A 333 10.24 19.67 -1.13
N PRO A 334 10.72 20.86 -1.52
CA PRO A 334 11.42 21.87 -0.67
C PRO A 334 10.52 22.56 0.36
N ASP A 335 9.20 22.49 0.19
CA ASP A 335 8.19 23.02 1.11
C ASP A 335 6.88 22.19 1.02
N SER A 336 5.94 22.48 1.90
CA SER A 336 4.70 21.70 2.04
C SER A 336 3.68 21.91 0.91
N SER A 337 3.97 22.75 -0.08
CA SER A 337 3.17 22.87 -1.31
C SER A 337 3.55 21.86 -2.39
N ARG A 338 4.58 21.05 -2.15
CA ARG A 338 5.20 20.16 -3.14
C ARG A 338 4.21 19.26 -3.86
N PHE A 339 3.31 18.59 -3.15
CA PHE A 339 2.31 17.72 -3.78
C PHE A 339 1.39 18.49 -4.72
N TRP A 340 0.97 19.67 -4.31
CA TRP A 340 0.05 20.50 -5.09
C TRP A 340 0.71 21.06 -6.34
N GLN A 341 1.99 21.42 -6.23
CA GLN A 341 2.80 21.82 -7.38
C GLN A 341 2.99 20.68 -8.39
N VAL A 342 3.20 19.44 -7.93
CA VAL A 342 3.29 18.26 -8.79
C VAL A 342 1.98 18.01 -9.54
N ILE A 343 0.85 18.14 -8.84
CA ILE A 343 -0.48 18.01 -9.45
C ILE A 343 -0.65 19.02 -10.59
N ASP A 344 -0.34 20.28 -10.36
CA ASP A 344 -0.47 21.33 -11.37
C ASP A 344 0.53 21.16 -12.51
N LYS A 345 1.81 20.85 -12.19
CA LYS A 345 2.88 20.67 -13.18
C LYS A 345 2.57 19.57 -14.19
N HIS A 346 2.02 18.45 -13.70
CA HIS A 346 1.77 17.26 -14.51
C HIS A 346 0.31 17.04 -14.85
N GLN A 347 -0.58 17.99 -14.48
CA GLN A 347 -2.02 17.92 -14.73
C GLN A 347 -2.63 16.60 -14.25
N VAL A 348 -2.34 16.23 -13.01
CA VAL A 348 -2.82 14.99 -12.39
C VAL A 348 -4.34 15.01 -12.27
N ASN A 349 -5.00 13.95 -12.73
CA ASN A 349 -6.45 13.80 -12.70
C ASN A 349 -6.94 12.95 -11.53
N ILE A 350 -6.16 11.94 -11.16
CA ILE A 350 -6.48 11.01 -10.08
C ILE A 350 -5.32 11.01 -9.08
N PHE A 351 -5.61 11.33 -7.83
CA PHE A 351 -4.61 11.43 -6.76
C PHE A 351 -4.92 10.43 -5.66
N TYR A 352 -4.02 9.46 -5.44
CA TYR A 352 -4.17 8.33 -4.52
C TYR A 352 -3.06 8.33 -3.49
N THR A 353 -3.39 8.59 -2.22
CA THR A 353 -2.40 8.83 -1.17
C THR A 353 -2.81 8.25 0.18
N ALA A 354 -1.88 8.23 1.12
CA ALA A 354 -2.12 7.72 2.46
C ALA A 354 -2.63 8.81 3.42
N PRO A 355 -3.55 8.50 4.35
CA PRO A 355 -4.02 9.42 5.39
C PRO A 355 -2.90 10.07 6.21
N THR A 356 -1.82 9.36 6.47
CA THR A 356 -0.65 9.93 7.18
C THR A 356 -0.03 11.10 6.42
N ALA A 357 0.08 11.03 5.08
CA ALA A 357 0.57 12.14 4.28
C ALA A 357 -0.39 13.34 4.33
N LEU A 358 -1.70 13.06 4.27
CA LEU A 358 -2.74 14.08 4.37
C LEU A 358 -2.70 14.80 5.73
N ARG A 359 -2.63 14.04 6.85
CA ARG A 359 -2.53 14.63 8.19
C ARG A 359 -1.27 15.48 8.36
N ALA A 360 -0.13 15.04 7.80
CA ALA A 360 1.09 15.84 7.84
C ALA A 360 0.95 17.17 7.09
N LEU A 361 0.30 17.16 5.91
CA LEU A 361 0.05 18.37 5.12
C LEU A 361 -1.04 19.25 5.74
N MET A 362 -2.07 18.67 6.34
CA MET A 362 -3.13 19.40 7.05
C MET A 362 -2.59 20.25 8.22
N ARG A 363 -1.54 19.76 8.91
CA ARG A 363 -0.85 20.50 9.99
C ARG A 363 -0.23 21.82 9.54
N GLU A 364 0.13 21.92 8.26
CA GLU A 364 0.71 23.12 7.67
C GLU A 364 -0.35 24.18 7.32
N GLY A 365 -1.64 23.84 7.53
CA GLY A 365 -2.77 24.74 7.24
C GLY A 365 -3.09 24.86 5.74
N HIS A 366 -3.76 25.95 5.38
CA HIS A 366 -4.21 26.21 3.99
C HIS A 366 -3.17 26.93 3.12
N GLY A 367 -2.18 27.61 3.72
CA GLY A 367 -1.17 28.39 3.00
C GLY A 367 -0.48 27.65 1.84
N PRO A 368 -0.04 26.37 2.03
CA PRO A 368 0.56 25.59 0.96
C PRO A 368 -0.34 25.33 -0.26
N LEU A 369 -1.66 25.46 -0.11
CA LEU A 369 -2.63 25.25 -1.19
C LEU A 369 -2.88 26.53 -2.03
N GLU A 370 -2.62 27.73 -1.48
CA GLU A 370 -3.07 29.02 -2.05
C GLU A 370 -2.48 29.32 -3.43
N ASN A 371 -1.26 28.89 -3.70
CA ASN A 371 -0.57 29.17 -4.96
C ASN A 371 -0.68 28.04 -5.99
N THR A 372 -1.65 27.14 -5.80
CA THR A 372 -1.87 25.99 -6.68
C THR A 372 -3.34 25.87 -7.06
N SER A 373 -3.59 25.48 -8.29
CA SER A 373 -4.94 25.40 -8.85
C SER A 373 -5.61 24.05 -8.56
N ARG A 374 -4.88 22.96 -8.69
CA ARG A 374 -5.40 21.58 -8.63
C ARG A 374 -6.63 21.32 -9.51
N ALA A 375 -6.87 22.21 -10.49
CA ALA A 375 -8.07 22.17 -11.34
C ALA A 375 -8.17 20.89 -12.18
N SER A 376 -7.02 20.23 -12.45
CA SER A 376 -6.97 18.95 -13.17
C SER A 376 -7.52 17.76 -12.37
N LEU A 377 -7.54 17.86 -11.03
CA LEU A 377 -8.04 16.78 -10.18
C LEU A 377 -9.52 16.50 -10.43
N ARG A 378 -9.85 15.22 -10.61
CA ARG A 378 -11.20 14.70 -10.79
C ARG A 378 -11.60 13.70 -9.72
N LEU A 379 -10.64 12.92 -9.23
CA LEU A 379 -10.85 11.87 -8.23
C LEU A 379 -9.72 11.89 -7.20
N LEU A 380 -10.10 11.71 -5.96
CA LEU A 380 -9.21 11.51 -4.82
C LEU A 380 -9.36 10.10 -4.29
N GLY A 381 -8.27 9.54 -3.77
CA GLY A 381 -8.31 8.22 -3.15
C GLY A 381 -7.44 8.15 -1.89
N SER A 382 -7.85 7.29 -0.97
CA SER A 382 -7.17 7.03 0.31
C SER A 382 -6.79 5.57 0.42
N VAL A 383 -5.59 5.29 0.94
CA VAL A 383 -5.01 3.94 1.01
C VAL A 383 -4.05 3.75 2.19
N GLY A 384 -3.98 2.52 2.67
CA GLY A 384 -2.93 2.05 3.59
C GLY A 384 -3.30 2.04 5.05
N GLU A 385 -4.22 2.87 5.47
CA GLU A 385 -4.79 2.92 6.82
C GLU A 385 -6.19 3.55 6.78
N PRO A 386 -7.04 3.35 7.80
CA PRO A 386 -8.30 4.08 7.88
C PRO A 386 -8.07 5.60 7.93
N ILE A 387 -8.84 6.33 7.13
CA ILE A 387 -8.85 7.80 7.18
C ILE A 387 -9.87 8.29 8.21
N ASN A 388 -9.44 9.14 9.13
CA ASN A 388 -10.34 9.76 10.08
C ASN A 388 -11.21 10.85 9.43
N PRO A 389 -12.42 11.12 9.96
CA PRO A 389 -13.36 12.05 9.34
C PRO A 389 -12.79 13.45 9.08
N GLU A 390 -11.95 13.98 9.98
CA GLU A 390 -11.37 15.33 9.81
C GLU A 390 -10.38 15.40 8.65
N ALA A 391 -9.52 14.39 8.52
CA ALA A 391 -8.59 14.32 7.38
C ALA A 391 -9.35 14.10 6.08
N TRP A 392 -10.43 13.31 6.11
CA TRP A 392 -11.32 13.11 4.98
C TRP A 392 -12.00 14.42 4.57
N ASP A 393 -12.54 15.16 5.55
CA ASP A 393 -13.21 16.45 5.33
C ASP A 393 -12.25 17.50 4.77
N TRP A 394 -11.05 17.61 5.32
CA TRP A 394 -10.01 18.47 4.79
C TRP A 394 -9.61 18.08 3.36
N TYR A 395 -9.48 16.78 3.10
CA TYR A 395 -9.14 16.26 1.77
C TYR A 395 -10.24 16.58 0.74
N PHE A 396 -11.50 16.44 1.13
CA PHE A 396 -12.65 16.77 0.30
C PHE A 396 -12.79 18.27 0.06
N ASN A 397 -12.76 19.09 1.13
CA ASN A 397 -13.03 20.53 1.05
C ASN A 397 -11.83 21.33 0.55
N ALA A 398 -10.64 21.09 1.11
CA ALA A 398 -9.46 21.91 0.82
C ALA A 398 -8.69 21.42 -0.42
N VAL A 399 -8.48 20.11 -0.58
CA VAL A 399 -7.75 19.57 -1.72
C VAL A 399 -8.66 19.39 -2.93
N GLY A 400 -9.79 18.73 -2.73
CA GLY A 400 -10.77 18.41 -3.79
C GLY A 400 -11.73 19.53 -4.13
N GLU A 401 -11.76 20.60 -3.32
CA GLU A 401 -12.64 21.77 -3.52
C GLU A 401 -14.12 21.37 -3.70
N GLN A 402 -14.55 20.35 -2.96
CA GLN A 402 -15.90 19.75 -2.99
C GLN A 402 -16.36 19.19 -4.35
N ARG A 403 -15.50 19.18 -5.36
CA ARG A 403 -15.81 18.68 -6.71
C ARG A 403 -15.26 17.28 -7.00
N CYS A 404 -14.25 16.83 -6.22
CA CYS A 404 -13.64 15.53 -6.40
C CYS A 404 -14.21 14.54 -5.39
N PRO A 405 -14.88 13.45 -5.81
CA PRO A 405 -15.25 12.37 -4.89
C PRO A 405 -14.01 11.70 -4.31
N ILE A 406 -14.16 11.11 -3.12
CA ILE A 406 -13.09 10.35 -2.47
C ILE A 406 -13.46 8.87 -2.48
N VAL A 407 -12.56 8.03 -2.97
CA VAL A 407 -12.61 6.57 -2.80
C VAL A 407 -11.68 6.16 -1.67
N ASP A 408 -12.26 5.69 -0.57
CA ASP A 408 -11.54 5.18 0.58
C ASP A 408 -11.42 3.67 0.48
N THR A 409 -10.19 3.18 0.24
CA THR A 409 -9.96 1.79 -0.14
C THR A 409 -9.41 0.97 1.01
N TRP A 410 -9.98 -0.22 1.22
CA TRP A 410 -9.40 -1.21 2.11
C TRP A 410 -8.92 -2.43 1.33
N TRP A 411 -7.69 -2.82 1.61
CA TRP A 411 -7.02 -4.02 1.11
C TRP A 411 -5.68 -4.23 1.80
N GLN A 412 -5.01 -5.33 1.50
CA GLN A 412 -3.78 -5.75 2.16
C GLN A 412 -2.76 -6.23 1.13
N THR A 413 -1.49 -6.38 1.54
CA THR A 413 -0.46 -7.05 0.71
C THR A 413 -0.94 -8.43 0.30
N GLU A 414 -1.54 -9.15 1.23
CA GLU A 414 -2.07 -10.50 1.06
C GLU A 414 -3.27 -10.58 0.11
N THR A 415 -3.99 -9.49 -0.09
CA THR A 415 -5.14 -9.50 -1.01
C THR A 415 -4.79 -9.12 -2.46
N GLY A 416 -3.60 -8.54 -2.67
CA GLY A 416 -3.08 -8.19 -3.99
C GLY A 416 -3.70 -6.95 -4.64
N GLY A 417 -4.89 -6.55 -4.24
CA GLY A 417 -5.60 -5.39 -4.74
C GLY A 417 -6.80 -5.02 -3.87
N ILE A 418 -7.51 -3.97 -4.27
CA ILE A 418 -8.63 -3.38 -3.52
C ILE A 418 -9.74 -4.41 -3.32
N MET A 419 -10.22 -4.53 -2.08
CA MET A 419 -11.27 -5.46 -1.66
C MET A 419 -12.58 -4.74 -1.31
N LEU A 420 -12.49 -3.62 -0.60
CA LEU A 420 -13.64 -2.77 -0.25
C LEU A 420 -13.35 -1.34 -0.69
N SER A 421 -14.33 -0.68 -1.30
CA SER A 421 -14.24 0.73 -1.68
C SER A 421 -15.60 1.29 -2.07
N PRO A 422 -15.90 2.58 -1.85
CA PRO A 422 -16.95 3.24 -2.61
C PRO A 422 -16.54 3.31 -4.09
N LEU A 423 -17.53 3.43 -4.97
CA LEU A 423 -17.34 3.75 -6.38
C LEU A 423 -17.75 5.20 -6.64
N VAL A 424 -17.20 5.81 -7.69
CA VAL A 424 -17.55 7.19 -8.10
C VAL A 424 -19.05 7.34 -8.37
N SER A 425 -19.69 6.28 -8.86
CA SER A 425 -21.14 6.22 -9.09
C SER A 425 -21.98 6.03 -7.83
N ALA A 426 -21.36 5.79 -6.67
CA ALA A 426 -22.10 5.53 -5.42
C ALA A 426 -22.94 6.74 -5.02
N GLN A 427 -24.17 6.47 -4.57
CA GLN A 427 -25.07 7.49 -4.06
C GLN A 427 -24.74 7.91 -2.62
N ARG A 428 -24.00 7.07 -1.89
CA ARG A 428 -23.57 7.31 -0.53
C ARG A 428 -22.06 7.14 -0.45
N ILE A 429 -21.34 8.23 -0.34
CA ILE A 429 -19.92 8.26 0.04
C ILE A 429 -19.89 8.85 1.44
N LYS A 430 -19.43 8.09 2.39
CA LYS A 430 -19.41 8.47 3.81
C LYS A 430 -17.95 8.65 4.26
N PRO A 431 -17.61 9.69 5.03
CA PRO A 431 -16.25 9.92 5.49
C PRO A 431 -15.65 8.74 6.26
N GLY A 432 -14.49 8.26 5.82
CA GLY A 432 -13.78 7.14 6.43
C GLY A 432 -14.40 5.77 6.20
N CYS A 433 -15.31 5.64 5.25
CA CYS A 433 -16.02 4.41 4.96
C CYS A 433 -15.50 3.72 3.70
N ALA A 434 -15.04 2.48 3.83
CA ALA A 434 -14.68 1.63 2.69
C ALA A 434 -15.89 1.05 1.95
N THR A 435 -17.07 1.33 2.40
CA THR A 435 -18.39 1.15 1.79
C THR A 435 -18.71 -0.29 1.39
N GLN A 436 -18.36 -0.72 0.19
CA GLN A 436 -18.91 -1.95 -0.42
C GLN A 436 -17.82 -2.87 -0.98
N PRO A 437 -18.08 -4.20 -1.08
CA PRO A 437 -17.11 -5.14 -1.61
C PRO A 437 -16.93 -5.00 -3.13
N MET A 438 -15.72 -5.27 -3.58
CA MET A 438 -15.43 -5.46 -4.99
C MET A 438 -15.90 -6.84 -5.47
N PHE A 439 -15.89 -7.05 -6.78
CA PHE A 439 -16.42 -8.26 -7.40
C PHE A 439 -15.77 -9.54 -6.85
N GLY A 440 -16.60 -10.54 -6.56
CA GLY A 440 -16.21 -11.82 -5.98
C GLY A 440 -15.83 -11.78 -4.49
N VAL A 441 -15.66 -10.59 -3.91
CA VAL A 441 -15.31 -10.43 -2.50
C VAL A 441 -16.55 -10.60 -1.64
N GLN A 442 -16.51 -11.52 -0.67
CA GLN A 442 -17.62 -11.83 0.24
C GLN A 442 -17.19 -11.53 1.69
N PRO A 443 -17.25 -10.26 2.12
CA PRO A 443 -16.89 -9.90 3.50
C PRO A 443 -17.96 -10.38 4.49
N VAL A 444 -17.52 -10.86 5.64
CA VAL A 444 -18.37 -11.20 6.78
C VAL A 444 -17.82 -10.57 8.03
N LEU A 445 -18.71 -10.25 8.98
CA LEU A 445 -18.32 -9.88 10.34
C LEU A 445 -18.54 -11.07 11.26
N LEU A 446 -17.52 -11.42 12.03
CA LEU A 446 -17.56 -12.48 13.02
C LEU A 446 -17.65 -11.87 14.41
N ASP A 447 -18.51 -12.45 15.26
CA ASP A 447 -18.65 -12.08 16.67
C ASP A 447 -17.47 -12.62 17.52
N GLU A 448 -17.51 -12.41 18.81
CA GLU A 448 -16.49 -12.87 19.76
C GLU A 448 -16.35 -14.40 19.80
N GLN A 449 -17.39 -15.13 19.40
CA GLN A 449 -17.40 -16.60 19.32
C GLN A 449 -16.99 -17.10 17.94
N GLY A 450 -16.60 -16.19 17.01
CA GLY A 450 -16.22 -16.52 15.64
C GLY A 450 -17.40 -16.88 14.73
N LYS A 451 -18.62 -16.53 15.11
CA LYS A 451 -19.82 -16.79 14.31
C LYS A 451 -20.18 -15.58 13.44
N PRO A 452 -20.53 -15.80 12.16
CA PRO A 452 -20.97 -14.72 11.29
C PRO A 452 -22.34 -14.18 11.73
N PHE A 453 -22.51 -12.87 11.67
CA PHE A 453 -23.79 -12.23 11.90
C PHE A 453 -24.17 -11.29 10.74
N ASN A 454 -25.47 -11.08 10.57
CA ASN A 454 -26.04 -10.20 9.57
C ASN A 454 -26.51 -8.87 10.18
N GLY A 455 -26.70 -7.85 9.33
CA GLY A 455 -27.15 -6.51 9.76
C GLY A 455 -26.03 -5.65 10.32
N ALA A 456 -26.40 -4.55 10.95
CA ALA A 456 -25.47 -3.60 11.55
C ALA A 456 -24.76 -4.19 12.78
N GLY A 457 -23.51 -3.81 12.98
CA GLY A 457 -22.70 -4.27 14.12
C GLY A 457 -21.22 -4.19 13.85
N SER A 458 -20.43 -4.47 14.87
CA SER A 458 -18.95 -4.50 14.81
C SER A 458 -18.43 -5.90 15.10
N GLY A 459 -17.36 -6.28 14.41
CA GLY A 459 -16.75 -7.60 14.59
C GLY A 459 -15.43 -7.74 13.86
N VAL A 460 -14.95 -8.96 13.82
CA VAL A 460 -13.75 -9.35 13.05
C VAL A 460 -14.12 -9.38 11.59
N LEU A 461 -13.38 -8.65 10.75
CA LEU A 461 -13.54 -8.73 9.30
C LEU A 461 -12.89 -10.00 8.77
N ALA A 462 -13.66 -10.79 8.07
CA ALA A 462 -13.19 -12.01 7.42
C ALA A 462 -13.78 -12.11 6.00
N ILE A 463 -13.13 -12.88 5.12
CA ILE A 463 -13.57 -13.10 3.73
C ILE A 463 -13.97 -14.57 3.57
N LYS A 464 -15.18 -14.79 3.02
CA LYS A 464 -15.79 -16.11 2.94
C LYS A 464 -15.31 -16.97 1.77
N ALA A 465 -14.83 -16.36 0.68
CA ALA A 465 -14.47 -17.07 -0.54
C ALA A 465 -13.14 -16.55 -1.11
N SER A 466 -12.46 -17.38 -1.90
CA SER A 466 -11.24 -17.02 -2.63
C SER A 466 -11.52 -15.95 -3.70
N TRP A 467 -10.50 -15.18 -4.03
CA TRP A 467 -10.50 -14.16 -5.09
C TRP A 467 -9.20 -14.26 -5.90
N PRO A 468 -9.13 -13.74 -7.13
CA PRO A 468 -7.96 -13.95 -8.01
C PRO A 468 -6.62 -13.49 -7.43
N GLY A 469 -6.60 -12.35 -6.73
CA GLY A 469 -5.40 -11.77 -6.11
C GLY A 469 -5.07 -12.30 -4.72
N GLN A 470 -5.73 -13.38 -4.24
CA GLN A 470 -5.42 -13.97 -2.93
C GLN A 470 -3.95 -14.39 -2.85
N ILE A 471 -3.32 -14.17 -1.69
CA ILE A 471 -2.00 -14.73 -1.38
C ILE A 471 -1.96 -16.23 -1.69
N ARG A 472 -0.91 -16.68 -2.37
CA ARG A 472 -0.74 -18.10 -2.68
C ARG A 472 0.10 -18.84 -1.66
N SER A 473 1.06 -18.16 -1.05
CA SER A 473 1.92 -18.75 -0.01
C SER A 473 2.65 -17.65 0.78
N VAL A 474 3.21 -18.03 1.91
CA VAL A 474 4.39 -17.38 2.48
C VAL A 474 5.60 -18.10 1.90
N TYR A 475 6.50 -17.39 1.26
CA TYR A 475 7.66 -17.98 0.59
C TYR A 475 8.52 -18.76 1.60
N GLY A 476 8.85 -20.00 1.24
CA GLY A 476 9.62 -20.90 2.11
C GLY A 476 8.87 -21.45 3.33
N ASP A 477 7.66 -20.98 3.62
CA ASP A 477 6.88 -21.37 4.81
C ASP A 477 5.37 -21.37 4.53
N PRO A 478 4.86 -22.32 3.71
CA PRO A 478 3.43 -22.38 3.39
C PRO A 478 2.53 -22.58 4.62
N GLN A 479 3.03 -23.29 5.63
CA GLN A 479 2.27 -23.55 6.86
C GLN A 479 1.98 -22.23 7.62
N ARG A 480 2.93 -21.31 7.63
CA ARG A 480 2.74 -20.00 8.24
C ARG A 480 1.60 -19.19 7.60
N MET A 481 1.36 -19.34 6.30
CA MET A 481 0.19 -18.75 5.65
C MET A 481 -1.10 -19.33 6.23
N ILE A 482 -1.19 -20.64 6.33
CA ILE A 482 -2.37 -21.35 6.85
C ILE A 482 -2.61 -20.94 8.30
N ASP A 483 -1.60 -21.00 9.14
CA ASP A 483 -1.69 -20.68 10.57
C ASP A 483 -2.07 -19.22 10.82
N THR A 484 -1.61 -18.31 9.96
CA THR A 484 -1.87 -16.87 10.14
C THR A 484 -3.26 -16.46 9.67
N TYR A 485 -3.73 -16.99 8.53
CA TYR A 485 -4.89 -16.45 7.83
C TYR A 485 -6.10 -17.38 7.75
N PHE A 486 -5.92 -18.70 7.93
CA PHE A 486 -7.01 -19.67 7.73
C PHE A 486 -7.32 -20.50 8.98
N THR A 487 -6.35 -20.65 9.90
CA THR A 487 -6.55 -21.39 11.16
C THR A 487 -7.37 -20.60 12.20
N PRO A 488 -7.20 -19.26 12.35
CA PRO A 488 -7.91 -18.52 13.41
C PRO A 488 -9.45 -18.61 13.32
N TYR A 489 -9.98 -18.63 12.09
CA TYR A 489 -11.42 -18.78 11.84
C TYR A 489 -11.64 -19.77 10.69
N PRO A 490 -11.78 -21.08 10.97
CA PRO A 490 -11.89 -22.10 9.94
C PRO A 490 -13.04 -21.85 8.95
N GLY A 491 -12.74 -21.84 7.65
CA GLY A 491 -13.71 -21.55 6.60
C GLY A 491 -13.76 -20.08 6.19
N TYR A 492 -12.85 -19.25 6.71
CA TYR A 492 -12.72 -17.83 6.34
C TYR A 492 -11.25 -17.45 6.20
N TYR A 493 -10.97 -16.51 5.32
CA TYR A 493 -9.70 -15.77 5.36
C TYR A 493 -9.79 -14.71 6.47
N PHE A 494 -8.91 -14.81 7.45
CA PHE A 494 -8.80 -13.88 8.58
C PHE A 494 -7.96 -12.67 8.18
N THR A 495 -8.56 -11.50 8.15
CA THR A 495 -7.87 -10.27 7.71
C THR A 495 -6.94 -9.69 8.79
N GLY A 496 -7.18 -10.01 10.06
CA GLY A 496 -6.54 -9.35 11.19
C GLY A 496 -7.06 -7.94 11.47
N ASP A 497 -8.09 -7.51 10.72
CA ASP A 497 -8.73 -6.20 10.89
C ASP A 497 -10.13 -6.35 11.51
N GLY A 498 -10.51 -5.39 12.34
CA GLY A 498 -11.88 -5.19 12.78
C GLY A 498 -12.63 -4.29 11.82
N ALA A 499 -13.93 -4.50 11.73
CA ALA A 499 -14.79 -3.61 10.97
C ALA A 499 -16.15 -3.44 11.64
N ARG A 500 -16.80 -2.32 11.31
CA ARG A 500 -18.19 -2.04 11.63
C ARG A 500 -19.00 -2.00 10.33
N ARG A 501 -20.19 -2.56 10.34
CA ARG A 501 -21.16 -2.44 9.25
C ARG A 501 -22.37 -1.67 9.79
N ASP A 502 -22.86 -0.70 9.04
CA ASP A 502 -24.07 0.04 9.40
C ASP A 502 -25.34 -0.57 8.84
N GLU A 503 -26.49 0.09 9.03
CA GLU A 503 -27.79 -0.35 8.58
C GLU A 503 -27.93 -0.32 7.04
N ASP A 504 -27.15 0.51 6.36
CA ASP A 504 -27.08 0.54 4.89
C ASP A 504 -26.24 -0.62 4.31
N GLY A 505 -25.51 -1.35 5.16
CA GLY A 505 -24.60 -2.42 4.78
C GLY A 505 -23.18 -1.95 4.45
N ASP A 506 -22.85 -0.69 4.69
CA ASP A 506 -21.55 -0.10 4.42
C ASP A 506 -20.53 -0.43 5.51
N TYR A 507 -19.26 -0.65 5.12
CA TYR A 507 -18.19 -1.11 6.01
C TYR A 507 -17.21 0.01 6.38
N TRP A 508 -16.96 0.18 7.68
CA TRP A 508 -15.85 0.95 8.23
C TRP A 508 -14.80 0.02 8.79
N ILE A 509 -13.55 0.26 8.47
CA ILE A 509 -12.43 -0.45 9.09
C ILE A 509 -12.10 0.24 10.39
N THR A 510 -12.16 -0.50 11.50
CA THR A 510 -11.96 0.05 12.85
C THR A 510 -10.52 -0.10 13.35
N GLY A 511 -9.66 -0.74 12.57
CA GLY A 511 -8.24 -0.94 12.86
C GLY A 511 -7.87 -2.42 13.01
N ARG A 512 -6.62 -2.67 13.40
CA ARG A 512 -6.12 -4.03 13.64
C ARG A 512 -6.77 -4.65 14.88
N ILE A 513 -7.06 -5.95 14.82
CA ILE A 513 -7.62 -6.68 15.97
C ILE A 513 -6.64 -6.73 17.14
N ASP A 514 -5.35 -6.85 16.86
CA ASP A 514 -4.27 -6.79 17.86
C ASP A 514 -4.16 -5.38 18.50
N ASP A 515 -4.75 -4.36 17.89
CA ASP A 515 -4.81 -2.99 18.41
C ASP A 515 -6.16 -2.69 19.15
N VAL A 516 -7.05 -3.67 19.29
CA VAL A 516 -8.26 -3.54 20.12
C VAL A 516 -7.88 -3.61 21.60
N ILE A 517 -8.38 -2.64 22.39
CA ILE A 517 -8.16 -2.56 23.83
C ILE A 517 -9.41 -3.06 24.53
N ASN A 518 -9.23 -3.91 25.55
CA ASN A 518 -10.34 -4.40 26.38
C ASN A 518 -10.35 -3.66 27.72
N VAL A 519 -11.17 -2.62 27.81
CA VAL A 519 -11.32 -1.80 29.02
C VAL A 519 -12.56 -2.22 29.76
N SER A 520 -12.42 -2.84 30.93
CA SER A 520 -13.55 -3.27 31.80
C SER A 520 -14.60 -4.11 31.03
N GLY A 521 -14.17 -4.97 30.10
CA GLY A 521 -15.07 -5.79 29.29
C GLY A 521 -15.59 -5.10 28.02
N HIS A 522 -15.30 -3.84 27.81
CA HIS A 522 -15.62 -3.13 26.55
C HIS A 522 -14.46 -3.20 25.56
N ARG A 523 -14.72 -3.73 24.37
CA ARG A 523 -13.74 -3.74 23.27
C ARG A 523 -13.79 -2.41 22.54
N ILE A 524 -12.66 -1.70 22.54
CA ILE A 524 -12.52 -0.38 21.93
C ILE A 524 -11.43 -0.46 20.87
N GLY A 525 -11.73 -0.07 19.63
CA GLY A 525 -10.71 0.11 18.61
C GLY A 525 -9.82 1.31 18.93
N THR A 526 -8.51 1.15 18.84
CA THR A 526 -7.58 2.27 19.04
C THR A 526 -7.90 3.44 18.12
N ALA A 527 -8.28 3.16 16.88
CA ALA A 527 -8.65 4.15 15.87
C ALA A 527 -9.86 5.01 16.27
N GLU A 528 -10.81 4.47 17.05
CA GLU A 528 -11.96 5.23 17.53
C GLU A 528 -11.54 6.31 18.53
N VAL A 529 -10.66 5.95 19.47
CA VAL A 529 -10.12 6.90 20.46
C VAL A 529 -9.18 7.90 19.80
N GLU A 530 -8.35 7.46 18.87
CA GLU A 530 -7.48 8.32 18.07
C GLU A 530 -8.30 9.36 17.28
N SER A 531 -9.37 8.94 16.62
CA SER A 531 -10.28 9.83 15.90
C SER A 531 -10.91 10.86 16.83
N ALA A 532 -11.39 10.44 18.00
CA ALA A 532 -11.96 11.37 18.97
C ALA A 532 -10.94 12.42 19.46
N LEU A 533 -9.67 12.02 19.67
CA LEU A 533 -8.62 12.94 20.10
C LEU A 533 -8.26 13.99 19.03
N VAL A 534 -8.22 13.59 17.75
CA VAL A 534 -7.87 14.50 16.65
C VAL A 534 -9.02 15.41 16.19
N LEU A 535 -10.25 15.23 16.71
CA LEU A 535 -11.34 16.20 16.57
C LEU A 535 -11.01 17.55 17.21
N HIS A 536 -10.06 17.58 18.14
CA HIS A 536 -9.64 18.83 18.77
C HIS A 536 -8.69 19.60 17.85
N ASP A 537 -8.99 20.85 17.54
CA ASP A 537 -8.25 21.73 16.61
C ASP A 537 -6.77 21.93 16.95
N GLN A 538 -6.38 21.67 18.20
CA GLN A 538 -5.00 21.75 18.68
C GLN A 538 -4.24 20.42 18.63
N VAL A 539 -4.86 19.33 18.15
CA VAL A 539 -4.23 18.02 18.01
C VAL A 539 -3.97 17.71 16.54
N ALA A 540 -2.73 17.42 16.24
CA ALA A 540 -2.31 17.05 14.89
C ALA A 540 -2.44 15.55 14.62
N GLU A 541 -1.99 14.74 15.58
CA GLU A 541 -2.02 13.27 15.50
C GLU A 541 -2.18 12.66 16.88
N ALA A 542 -2.76 11.49 16.92
CA ALA A 542 -2.79 10.66 18.11
C ALA A 542 -2.53 9.20 17.75
N ALA A 543 -1.86 8.49 18.65
CA ALA A 543 -1.74 7.04 18.61
C ALA A 543 -2.10 6.47 19.99
N VAL A 544 -2.92 5.44 19.98
CA VAL A 544 -3.47 4.86 21.20
C VAL A 544 -3.08 3.39 21.30
N VAL A 545 -2.71 2.96 22.51
CA VAL A 545 -2.39 1.56 22.80
C VAL A 545 -2.98 1.15 24.15
N GLY A 546 -3.23 -0.14 24.29
CA GLY A 546 -3.57 -0.72 25.58
C GLY A 546 -2.31 -0.98 26.42
N TYR A 547 -2.42 -0.81 27.73
CA TYR A 547 -1.40 -1.20 28.71
C TYR A 547 -2.04 -1.93 29.89
N PRO A 548 -1.33 -2.80 30.63
CA PRO A 548 -1.88 -3.48 31.81
C PRO A 548 -2.38 -2.49 32.84
N HIS A 549 -3.61 -2.71 33.37
CA HIS A 549 -4.23 -1.89 34.38
C HIS A 549 -4.90 -2.77 35.46
N ASP A 550 -4.52 -2.57 36.73
CA ASP A 550 -4.89 -3.45 37.85
C ASP A 550 -6.40 -3.64 38.04
N VAL A 551 -7.20 -2.62 37.72
CA VAL A 551 -8.64 -2.65 37.94
C VAL A 551 -9.43 -2.96 36.67
N LYS A 552 -8.97 -2.45 35.52
CA LYS A 552 -9.70 -2.50 34.24
C LYS A 552 -9.26 -3.64 33.32
N GLY A 553 -8.23 -4.39 33.71
CA GLY A 553 -7.54 -5.35 32.87
C GLY A 553 -6.60 -4.65 31.89
N GLN A 554 -7.12 -3.77 31.03
CA GLN A 554 -6.33 -2.85 30.21
C GLN A 554 -6.78 -1.41 30.44
N GLY A 555 -5.82 -0.49 30.49
CA GLY A 555 -6.00 0.95 30.41
C GLY A 555 -5.64 1.48 29.04
N ILE A 556 -6.06 2.69 28.76
CA ILE A 556 -5.80 3.38 27.49
C ILE A 556 -4.64 4.36 27.69
N TYR A 557 -3.58 4.18 26.91
CA TYR A 557 -2.44 5.08 26.86
C TYR A 557 -2.45 5.80 25.49
N ALA A 558 -2.60 7.11 25.50
CA ALA A 558 -2.60 7.95 24.31
C ALA A 558 -1.29 8.73 24.17
N PHE A 559 -0.67 8.64 23.02
CA PHE A 559 0.43 9.48 22.59
C PHE A 559 -0.14 10.55 21.67
N VAL A 560 -0.03 11.83 22.04
CA VAL A 560 -0.69 12.94 21.34
C VAL A 560 0.35 13.93 20.85
N THR A 561 0.31 14.23 19.55
CA THR A 561 1.14 15.26 18.92
C THR A 561 0.30 16.52 18.75
N PRO A 562 0.66 17.65 19.39
CA PRO A 562 -0.08 18.90 19.21
C PRO A 562 0.20 19.51 17.84
N MET A 563 -0.67 20.43 17.41
CA MET A 563 -0.46 21.28 16.24
C MET A 563 0.79 22.16 16.42
N ASN A 564 1.40 22.56 15.31
CA ASN A 564 2.56 23.47 15.35
C ASN A 564 2.23 24.78 16.09
N GLY A 565 3.09 25.15 17.04
CA GLY A 565 2.88 26.36 17.86
C GLY A 565 1.93 26.20 19.04
N VAL A 566 1.39 25.01 19.26
CA VAL A 566 0.56 24.69 20.43
C VAL A 566 1.42 24.10 21.55
N GLU A 567 1.41 24.75 22.71
CA GLU A 567 2.11 24.25 23.89
C GLU A 567 1.22 23.26 24.68
N PRO A 568 1.78 22.08 25.02
CA PRO A 568 1.13 21.11 25.87
C PRO A 568 0.68 21.70 27.21
N SER A 569 -0.58 21.45 27.62
CA SER A 569 -1.11 21.95 28.87
C SER A 569 -2.08 20.98 29.52
N ASP A 570 -2.27 21.08 30.85
CA ASP A 570 -3.27 20.30 31.57
C ASP A 570 -4.70 20.70 31.18
N ALA A 571 -4.91 21.95 30.77
CA ALA A 571 -6.20 22.41 30.24
C ALA A 571 -6.55 21.67 28.93
N LEU A 572 -5.61 21.59 27.99
CA LEU A 572 -5.79 20.83 26.75
C LEU A 572 -6.03 19.35 27.04
N LYS A 573 -5.26 18.76 27.96
CA LYS A 573 -5.47 17.36 28.37
C LYS A 573 -6.88 17.12 28.90
N LYS A 574 -7.41 18.02 29.73
CA LYS A 574 -8.78 17.92 30.27
C LYS A 574 -9.82 17.99 29.14
N HIS A 575 -9.68 18.93 28.21
CA HIS A 575 -10.58 19.05 27.05
C HIS A 575 -10.56 17.77 26.19
N LEU A 576 -9.40 17.18 25.96
CA LEU A 576 -9.29 15.92 25.22
C LEU A 576 -10.03 14.76 25.90
N LEU A 577 -9.93 14.64 27.24
CA LEU A 577 -10.65 13.64 27.99
C LEU A 577 -12.17 13.86 27.97
N GLU A 578 -12.61 15.12 28.03
CA GLU A 578 -14.02 15.49 27.92
C GLU A 578 -14.54 15.18 26.50
N LEU A 579 -13.75 15.46 25.48
CA LEU A 579 -14.08 15.19 24.07
C LEU A 579 -14.24 13.68 23.83
N VAL A 580 -13.27 12.85 24.24
CA VAL A 580 -13.39 11.39 24.13
C VAL A 580 -14.61 10.87 24.87
N SER A 581 -14.89 11.42 26.06
CA SER A 581 -16.08 11.04 26.83
C SER A 581 -17.38 11.39 26.12
N LYS A 582 -17.42 12.51 25.44
CA LYS A 582 -18.58 12.96 24.65
C LYS A 582 -18.79 12.12 23.40
N GLU A 583 -17.71 11.85 22.66
CA GLU A 583 -17.79 11.17 21.37
C GLU A 583 -17.99 9.64 21.49
N ILE A 584 -17.37 9.01 22.49
CA ILE A 584 -17.39 7.54 22.62
C ILE A 584 -18.08 7.12 23.93
N GLY A 585 -17.71 7.76 25.02
CA GLY A 585 -18.19 7.41 26.36
C GLY A 585 -17.08 7.51 27.42
N SER A 586 -17.47 7.63 28.69
CA SER A 586 -16.51 7.81 29.77
C SER A 586 -15.54 6.64 29.97
N PHE A 587 -15.93 5.44 29.54
CA PHE A 587 -15.10 4.22 29.62
C PHE A 587 -13.91 4.24 28.62
N ALA A 588 -13.99 5.04 27.59
CA ALA A 588 -12.96 5.18 26.56
C ALA A 588 -11.91 6.27 26.85
N LYS A 589 -12.05 6.97 27.99
CA LYS A 589 -11.08 8.01 28.36
C LYS A 589 -9.70 7.41 28.56
N PRO A 590 -8.66 7.97 27.92
CA PRO A 590 -7.29 7.59 28.23
C PRO A 590 -6.94 7.88 29.70
N GLU A 591 -6.37 6.90 30.37
CA GLU A 591 -5.79 7.09 31.73
C GLU A 591 -4.52 7.93 31.64
N LEU A 592 -3.75 7.71 30.56
CA LEU A 592 -2.48 8.37 30.34
C LEU A 592 -2.48 9.08 28.97
N ILE A 593 -2.18 10.37 28.98
CA ILE A 593 -1.92 11.15 27.77
C ILE A 593 -0.48 11.65 27.84
N GLN A 594 0.38 11.11 26.98
CA GLN A 594 1.75 11.55 26.80
C GLN A 594 1.87 12.45 25.58
N TRP A 595 2.44 13.63 25.79
CA TRP A 595 2.75 14.54 24.68
C TRP A 595 3.95 14.03 23.89
N ALA A 596 3.76 13.83 22.61
CA ALA A 596 4.76 13.30 21.69
C ALA A 596 5.06 14.36 20.61
N PRO A 597 6.30 14.82 20.47
CA PRO A 597 6.68 15.74 19.36
C PRO A 597 6.47 15.09 18.00
N ALA A 598 6.64 13.78 17.91
CA ALA A 598 6.36 12.94 16.77
C ALA A 598 6.00 11.53 17.22
N LEU A 599 5.32 10.77 16.36
CA LEU A 599 5.02 9.35 16.58
C LEU A 599 6.05 8.47 15.85
N PRO A 600 6.40 7.27 16.39
CA PRO A 600 7.28 6.35 15.70
C PRO A 600 6.57 5.79 14.47
N LYS A 601 7.03 6.17 13.31
CA LYS A 601 6.46 5.79 12.01
C LYS A 601 7.45 5.01 11.18
N THR A 602 6.95 4.09 10.39
CA THR A 602 7.73 3.57 9.27
C THR A 602 7.98 4.69 8.26
N ARG A 603 8.94 4.49 7.38
CA ARG A 603 9.21 5.45 6.31
C ARG A 603 8.07 5.59 5.30
N SER A 604 7.12 4.65 5.29
CA SER A 604 5.84 4.78 4.58
C SER A 604 4.79 5.60 5.34
N GLY A 605 5.13 6.09 6.55
CA GLY A 605 4.23 6.88 7.39
C GLY A 605 3.35 6.06 8.34
N LYS A 606 3.37 4.73 8.29
CA LYS A 606 2.57 3.88 9.19
C LYS A 606 3.09 3.97 10.62
N ILE A 607 2.20 4.28 11.57
CA ILE A 607 2.52 4.31 13.00
C ILE A 607 2.87 2.91 13.51
N MET A 608 3.99 2.79 14.20
CA MET A 608 4.47 1.53 14.77
C MET A 608 3.91 1.32 16.18
N ARG A 609 2.60 1.03 16.29
CA ARG A 609 1.90 0.84 17.57
C ARG A 609 2.52 -0.25 18.44
N ARG A 610 3.16 -1.24 17.83
CA ARG A 610 3.91 -2.26 18.58
C ARG A 610 4.99 -1.64 19.49
N ILE A 611 5.74 -0.66 19.00
CA ILE A 611 6.76 0.04 19.78
C ILE A 611 6.09 0.87 20.88
N LEU A 612 5.04 1.62 20.55
CA LEU A 612 4.28 2.42 21.53
C LEU A 612 3.70 1.55 22.64
N ARG A 613 3.16 0.37 22.29
CA ARG A 613 2.63 -0.59 23.28
C ARG A 613 3.74 -1.07 24.23
N LYS A 614 4.91 -1.41 23.72
CA LYS A 614 6.04 -1.83 24.54
C LYS A 614 6.53 -0.72 25.46
N ILE A 615 6.56 0.52 25.00
CA ILE A 615 6.84 1.69 25.85
C ILE A 615 5.76 1.83 26.95
N ALA A 616 4.48 1.73 26.58
CA ALA A 616 3.36 1.81 27.51
C ALA A 616 3.32 0.64 28.52
N CYS A 617 3.85 -0.53 28.17
CA CYS A 617 3.97 -1.69 29.05
C CYS A 617 5.30 -1.78 29.82
N ASN A 618 6.22 -0.82 29.66
CA ASN A 618 7.59 -0.86 30.20
C ASN A 618 8.45 -2.06 29.73
N GLU A 619 8.18 -2.59 28.54
CA GLU A 619 8.91 -3.71 27.92
C GLU A 619 10.08 -3.20 27.03
N LEU A 620 10.97 -2.38 27.61
CA LEU A 620 11.97 -1.62 26.85
C LEU A 620 13.09 -2.48 26.26
N ASP A 621 13.43 -3.60 26.91
CA ASP A 621 14.49 -4.52 26.47
C ASP A 621 14.11 -5.33 25.21
N SER A 622 12.85 -5.26 24.78
CA SER A 622 12.31 -6.09 23.71
C SER A 622 11.50 -5.29 22.67
N LEU A 623 11.94 -4.08 22.33
CA LEU A 623 11.26 -3.21 21.36
C LEU A 623 11.07 -3.87 19.98
N GLY A 624 11.89 -4.88 19.67
CA GLY A 624 11.88 -5.61 18.41
C GLY A 624 12.50 -4.81 17.26
N ASP A 625 12.18 -5.18 16.03
CA ASP A 625 12.77 -4.53 14.85
C ASP A 625 12.37 -3.05 14.75
N THR A 626 13.35 -2.17 14.94
CA THR A 626 13.25 -0.72 14.77
C THR A 626 13.87 -0.22 13.46
N SER A 627 14.43 -1.13 12.65
CA SER A 627 15.15 -0.81 11.41
C SER A 627 14.29 -0.15 10.34
N THR A 628 12.97 -0.32 10.45
CA THR A 628 11.98 0.25 9.52
C THR A 628 11.51 1.66 9.90
N LEU A 629 11.96 2.20 11.04
CA LEU A 629 11.60 3.55 11.49
C LEU A 629 12.17 4.61 10.56
N ALA A 630 11.36 5.64 10.31
CA ALA A 630 11.79 6.83 9.57
C ALA A 630 12.82 7.63 10.37
N ASP A 631 12.57 7.77 11.66
CA ASP A 631 13.46 8.43 12.62
C ASP A 631 13.51 7.62 13.93
N PRO A 632 14.57 6.84 14.17
CA PRO A 632 14.73 6.07 15.40
C PRO A 632 14.83 6.93 16.67
N SER A 633 15.29 8.18 16.58
CA SER A 633 15.47 9.07 17.75
C SER A 633 14.16 9.45 18.44
N VAL A 634 13.04 9.35 17.70
CA VAL A 634 11.69 9.55 18.25
C VAL A 634 11.41 8.57 19.40
N VAL A 635 11.89 7.35 19.27
CA VAL A 635 11.65 6.28 20.27
C VAL A 635 12.29 6.62 21.60
N ASP A 636 13.56 7.07 21.57
CA ASP A 636 14.29 7.45 22.79
C ASP A 636 13.58 8.57 23.52
N GLY A 637 13.12 9.59 22.81
CA GLY A 637 12.37 10.70 23.38
C GLY A 637 11.02 10.29 24.00
N LEU A 638 10.36 9.26 23.44
CA LEU A 638 9.12 8.72 24.02
C LEU A 638 9.39 7.88 25.26
N ILE A 639 10.47 7.10 25.26
CA ILE A 639 10.90 6.29 26.42
C ILE A 639 11.21 7.21 27.62
N ASP A 640 11.95 8.28 27.38
CA ASP A 640 12.38 9.23 28.44
C ASP A 640 11.18 9.95 29.08
N LYS A 641 10.13 10.22 28.30
CA LYS A 641 8.94 10.96 28.74
C LYS A 641 7.76 10.07 29.14
N ARG A 642 7.94 8.73 29.21
CA ARG A 642 6.82 7.83 29.54
C ARG A 642 6.25 8.08 30.93
N LEU A 643 4.93 7.93 31.06
CA LEU A 643 4.18 8.31 32.25
C LEU A 643 3.97 7.16 33.26
N ASN A 644 4.22 5.94 32.88
CA ASN A 644 4.03 4.72 33.66
C ASN A 644 5.37 4.11 34.13
N ARG A 645 6.23 4.92 34.68
CA ARG A 645 7.54 4.50 35.24
C ARG A 645 7.40 3.67 36.50
#